data_2066f493b0cc46994f790f2ce2535982
#
_entry.id   2066f493b0cc46994f790f2ce2535982
#
_cell.length_a   1.000
_cell.length_b   1.000
_cell.length_c   1.000
_cell.angle_alpha   90.00
_cell.angle_beta   90.00
_cell.angle_gamma   90.00
#
_symmetry.space_group_name_H-M   'P 1'
#
loop_
_entity.id
_entity.type
_entity.pdbx_description
1 polymer ?
#
loop_
_entity_poly.entity_id
_entity_poly.type
_entity_poly.pdbx_seq_one_letter_code
_entity_poly.pdbx_strand_id
1 'polypeptide(L)'
;MFKEIFTRFIRHLPSRLVHRDPLPGAQQTVNTAVPPSLSAHCLKMAVMPEEELWKTFDTHPEGLNQAEVESAREQHGDNKLPAQQPSPWWVHLWVCYRNPFNILLTILGAISYATEDLFAAGVIALMVAISTLLNFIQEARSTKAADALKAMVSNTATVLRVINDKGENGWLEIPIDQLVPGDIIKLAAGDMIPADLRILQARDLFVAQASLTGESLPVEKAATTRQPEHSNPLECDTLCFMGTTVVSGTAQAMVIATGANTWFGQLAGRVSEQESEPNAFQQGICRVSMLLIRFMLVMAPVVLLINGYTKGDWWEAALFALSVAVGLTPEMLPMIVTSTLARGAVKLSKQKVIVKHLDAIQNFGAMDILCTDKTGTLTQDKIVLENHTDISGKTSERVLHSAWLNSHYQTGLKNLLDTAVLEGTDEESARSLASRWQKIDEIPFDFERRRMSVVVAENTEHHQLVCKGALQEILNVCSQVRHNGEIVPLDDTMLRKIKRVTDTLNRQGLRVVAVATKYLPAREGDYQRADESDLILEGYIAFLDPPKETTAPALKALKASGITVKILTGDSELVAAKVCHEVGLDAGEVVIGSDIETLSDDELANLAQRTTLFARLTPMHKERIVTLLKREGHVVGFMGDGINDAPALRAADIGISVDGAVDIAREAADIILLEKSLMVLEEGVIEGRRTFANMLKYIKMTASSNFGNVFSVLVASAFLPFLPMLPLHLLIQNLLYDVSQVAIPFDNVDDEQIQKPQRWNPADLGRFMIFFGPISSIFDILTFCLMWWVFHANTPETQTLFQSGWFVVGLLSQTLIVHMIRTRRVPFIQSCASWPLMIMTVIVMIVGIALPFSPLASYLQLQALPLSYFPWLVAILAGYMTLTQLVKGFYSRRYGWQ
;
A
#
# COMPACT_ATOMS: atom_id res chain seq x y z
N MET A 1 -26.64 -12.40 -11.05
CA MET A 1 -27.34 -12.49 -9.75
C MET A 1 -26.41 -13.05 -8.64
N PHE A 2 -25.95 -14.32 -8.68
CA PHE A 2 -25.03 -14.85 -7.65
C PHE A 2 -23.68 -14.14 -7.61
N LYS A 3 -23.11 -13.81 -8.76
CA LYS A 3 -21.88 -13.02 -8.86
C LYS A 3 -22.03 -11.62 -8.25
N GLU A 4 -23.20 -11.02 -8.41
CA GLU A 4 -23.51 -9.71 -7.83
C GLU A 4 -23.77 -9.77 -6.30
N ILE A 5 -24.47 -10.79 -5.82
CA ILE A 5 -24.69 -11.01 -4.39
C ILE A 5 -23.35 -11.25 -3.70
N PHE A 6 -22.46 -11.99 -4.32
CA PHE A 6 -21.16 -12.31 -3.77
C PHE A 6 -20.16 -11.17 -3.88
N THR A 7 -20.19 -10.40 -4.96
CA THR A 7 -19.45 -9.14 -5.05
C THR A 7 -19.91 -8.16 -3.98
N ARG A 8 -21.22 -8.14 -3.66
CA ARG A 8 -21.74 -7.39 -2.51
C ARG A 8 -21.27 -7.95 -1.17
N PHE A 9 -21.07 -9.26 -1.04
CA PHE A 9 -20.56 -9.89 0.18
C PHE A 9 -19.09 -9.55 0.44
N ILE A 10 -18.24 -9.55 -0.60
CA ILE A 10 -16.85 -9.10 -0.52
C ILE A 10 -16.76 -7.58 -0.29
N ARG A 11 -17.73 -6.80 -0.75
CA ARG A 11 -17.83 -5.35 -0.47
C ARG A 11 -18.03 -5.02 1.01
N HIS A 12 -18.34 -5.99 1.85
CA HIS A 12 -18.42 -5.77 3.30
C HIS A 12 -17.09 -5.97 4.04
N LEU A 13 -16.02 -6.38 3.34
CA LEU A 13 -14.67 -6.07 3.81
C LEU A 13 -14.59 -4.54 3.94
N PRO A 14 -14.24 -4.02 5.12
CA PRO A 14 -14.18 -2.57 5.31
C PRO A 14 -13.37 -1.96 4.17
N SER A 15 -14.03 -1.18 3.34
CA SER A 15 -13.42 -0.62 2.12
C SER A 15 -12.13 0.15 2.41
N ARG A 16 -12.00 0.65 3.64
CA ARG A 16 -10.82 1.34 4.16
C ARG A 16 -9.62 0.45 4.42
N LEU A 17 -9.82 -0.86 4.60
CA LEU A 17 -8.75 -1.81 4.95
C LEU A 17 -8.19 -2.54 3.72
N VAL A 18 -8.93 -2.57 2.64
CA VAL A 18 -8.66 -3.44 1.48
C VAL A 18 -8.54 -2.65 0.16
N HIS A 19 -8.91 -1.39 0.13
CA HIS A 19 -8.82 -0.56 -1.08
C HIS A 19 -7.74 0.51 -0.90
N ARG A 20 -6.97 0.78 -1.96
CA ARG A 20 -6.29 2.05 -2.10
C ARG A 20 -7.37 3.13 -1.95
N ASP A 21 -7.20 4.04 -1.00
CA ASP A 21 -7.99 5.25 -1.03
C ASP A 21 -7.76 5.87 -2.43
N PRO A 22 -8.81 6.21 -3.17
CA PRO A 22 -8.59 6.95 -4.40
C PRO A 22 -7.77 8.18 -4.00
N LEU A 23 -6.57 8.29 -4.57
CA LEU A 23 -5.81 9.53 -4.46
C LEU A 23 -6.79 10.66 -4.79
N PRO A 24 -6.80 11.77 -4.02
CA PRO A 24 -7.46 12.94 -4.50
C PRO A 24 -6.93 13.20 -5.90
N GLY A 25 -7.68 12.80 -6.92
CA GLY A 25 -7.30 12.94 -8.31
C GLY A 25 -6.88 11.72 -9.11
N ALA A 26 -6.97 10.49 -8.62
CA ALA A 26 -6.79 9.31 -9.46
C ALA A 26 -8.01 9.11 -10.38
N GLN A 27 -7.80 9.50 -11.60
CA GLN A 27 -8.57 9.15 -12.80
C GLN A 27 -10.07 8.90 -12.65
N GLN A 28 -10.84 9.97 -12.90
CA GLN A 28 -12.06 9.83 -13.67
C GLN A 28 -12.45 11.21 -14.19
N THR A 29 -12.42 11.40 -15.49
CA THR A 29 -13.18 12.45 -16.18
C THR A 29 -14.66 12.21 -15.92
N VAL A 30 -15.11 12.59 -14.74
CA VAL A 30 -16.53 12.58 -14.44
C VAL A 30 -17.08 13.93 -14.87
N ASN A 31 -17.86 13.93 -15.91
CA ASN A 31 -18.73 15.03 -16.31
C ASN A 31 -19.86 15.22 -15.26
N THR A 32 -19.50 15.38 -14.00
CA THR A 32 -20.43 15.75 -12.93
C THR A 32 -20.34 17.25 -12.73
N ALA A 33 -21.38 17.94 -13.12
CA ALA A 33 -21.46 19.39 -12.90
C ALA A 33 -21.36 19.72 -11.42
N VAL A 34 -20.37 20.49 -11.03
CA VAL A 34 -20.23 21.05 -9.68
C VAL A 34 -21.39 22.01 -9.42
N PRO A 35 -21.90 22.15 -8.18
CA PRO A 35 -22.96 23.09 -7.88
C PRO A 35 -22.62 24.49 -8.40
N PRO A 36 -23.54 25.17 -9.11
CA PRO A 36 -23.29 26.52 -9.62
C PRO A 36 -22.92 27.53 -8.53
N SER A 37 -23.39 27.31 -7.31
CA SER A 37 -23.08 28.15 -6.14
C SER A 37 -21.59 28.04 -5.75
N LEU A 38 -21.01 26.84 -5.80
CA LEU A 38 -19.58 26.64 -5.52
C LEU A 38 -18.71 27.27 -6.62
N SER A 39 -19.09 27.09 -7.88
CA SER A 39 -18.41 27.71 -9.02
C SER A 39 -18.39 29.22 -8.91
N ALA A 40 -19.54 29.84 -8.60
CA ALA A 40 -19.64 31.27 -8.40
C ALA A 40 -18.83 31.77 -7.21
N HIS A 41 -18.80 30.99 -6.13
CA HIS A 41 -17.97 31.31 -4.94
C HIS A 41 -16.48 31.26 -5.25
N CYS A 42 -16.02 30.23 -5.96
CA CYS A 42 -14.62 30.13 -6.38
C CYS A 42 -14.22 31.27 -7.31
N LEU A 43 -15.06 31.61 -8.29
CA LEU A 43 -14.80 32.75 -9.21
C LEU A 43 -14.71 34.07 -8.47
N LYS A 44 -15.57 34.30 -7.47
CA LYS A 44 -15.51 35.48 -6.62
C LYS A 44 -14.20 35.55 -5.83
N MET A 45 -13.77 34.40 -5.24
CA MET A 45 -12.51 34.35 -4.52
C MET A 45 -11.29 34.54 -5.41
N ALA A 46 -11.35 34.12 -6.67
CA ALA A 46 -10.26 34.28 -7.63
C ALA A 46 -9.90 35.73 -7.95
N VAL A 47 -10.88 36.58 -7.98
CA VAL A 47 -10.72 38.02 -8.34
C VAL A 47 -10.75 38.98 -7.14
N MET A 48 -10.99 38.42 -5.94
CA MET A 48 -11.09 39.23 -4.71
C MET A 48 -9.74 39.88 -4.37
N PRO A 49 -9.69 41.18 -4.06
CA PRO A 49 -8.47 41.83 -3.58
C PRO A 49 -7.97 41.18 -2.26
N GLU A 50 -6.67 41.17 -2.07
CA GLU A 50 -6.04 40.59 -0.88
C GLU A 50 -6.56 41.17 0.44
N GLU A 51 -6.79 42.48 0.49
CA GLU A 51 -7.34 43.13 1.68
C GLU A 51 -8.74 42.65 2.07
N GLU A 52 -9.58 42.33 1.08
CA GLU A 52 -10.90 41.75 1.32
C GLU A 52 -10.82 40.28 1.73
N LEU A 53 -9.83 39.53 1.25
CA LEU A 53 -9.59 38.15 1.66
C LEU A 53 -9.25 38.06 3.16
N TRP A 54 -8.40 38.95 3.65
CA TRP A 54 -8.07 39.05 5.08
C TRP A 54 -9.31 39.27 5.95
N LYS A 55 -10.21 40.12 5.50
CA LYS A 55 -11.47 40.40 6.22
C LYS A 55 -12.46 39.24 6.12
N THR A 56 -12.57 38.65 4.96
CA THR A 56 -13.54 37.55 4.69
C THR A 56 -13.27 36.32 5.52
N PHE A 57 -12.00 35.98 5.72
CA PHE A 57 -11.57 34.80 6.47
C PHE A 57 -11.12 35.11 7.90
N ASP A 58 -11.31 36.35 8.35
CA ASP A 58 -10.97 36.80 9.68
C ASP A 58 -9.52 36.44 10.09
N THR A 59 -8.60 36.70 9.17
CA THR A 59 -7.19 36.34 9.26
C THR A 59 -6.30 37.56 9.03
N HIS A 60 -5.00 37.41 9.29
CA HIS A 60 -4.01 38.47 9.14
C HIS A 60 -2.75 37.97 8.42
N PRO A 61 -1.94 38.87 7.84
CA PRO A 61 -0.68 38.48 7.18
C PRO A 61 0.34 37.78 8.08
N GLU A 62 0.20 37.93 9.40
CA GLU A 62 1.08 37.29 10.40
C GLU A 62 0.65 35.86 10.77
N GLY A 63 -0.49 35.40 10.25
CA GLY A 63 -1.04 34.07 10.55
C GLY A 63 -2.06 34.08 11.69
N LEU A 64 -2.76 32.99 11.87
CA LEU A 64 -3.78 32.78 12.89
C LEU A 64 -3.14 32.42 14.24
N ASN A 65 -3.75 32.93 15.32
CA ASN A 65 -3.42 32.47 16.66
C ASN A 65 -4.24 31.22 17.06
N GLN A 66 -3.92 30.58 18.17
CA GLN A 66 -4.55 29.34 18.61
C GLN A 66 -6.08 29.47 18.79
N ALA A 67 -6.54 30.59 19.36
CA ALA A 67 -7.96 30.81 19.59
C ALA A 67 -8.74 31.00 18.26
N GLU A 68 -8.14 31.70 17.30
CA GLU A 68 -8.71 31.89 15.97
C GLU A 68 -8.78 30.57 15.19
N VAL A 69 -7.76 29.73 15.33
CA VAL A 69 -7.74 28.38 14.73
C VAL A 69 -8.86 27.52 15.32
N GLU A 70 -9.05 27.51 16.64
CA GLU A 70 -10.11 26.77 17.31
C GLU A 70 -11.50 27.26 16.88
N SER A 71 -11.70 28.54 16.80
CA SER A 71 -12.95 29.16 16.31
C SER A 71 -13.24 28.78 14.86
N ALA A 72 -12.24 28.83 13.98
CA ALA A 72 -12.38 28.41 12.58
C ALA A 72 -12.67 26.91 12.45
N ARG A 73 -12.07 26.09 13.30
CA ARG A 73 -12.32 24.64 13.35
C ARG A 73 -13.74 24.32 13.81
N GLU A 74 -14.27 25.04 14.80
CA GLU A 74 -15.67 24.90 15.22
C GLU A 74 -16.66 25.28 14.11
N GLN A 75 -16.35 26.29 13.30
CA GLN A 75 -17.21 26.73 12.19
C GLN A 75 -17.14 25.82 10.97
N HIS A 76 -15.96 25.36 10.58
CA HIS A 76 -15.72 24.67 9.30
C HIS A 76 -15.39 23.17 9.45
N GLY A 77 -15.09 22.71 10.64
CA GLY A 77 -14.66 21.35 10.91
C GLY A 77 -13.21 21.08 10.50
N ASP A 78 -12.81 19.83 10.59
CA ASP A 78 -11.49 19.36 10.15
C ASP A 78 -11.41 19.26 8.61
N ASN A 79 -10.20 19.37 8.08
CA ASN A 79 -9.93 19.23 6.64
C ASN A 79 -9.92 17.74 6.24
N LYS A 80 -11.09 17.10 6.33
CA LYS A 80 -11.30 15.69 5.99
C LYS A 80 -12.43 15.53 4.98
N LEU A 81 -12.22 14.66 4.01
CA LEU A 81 -13.27 14.31 3.05
C LEU A 81 -14.40 13.50 3.71
N PRO A 82 -15.66 13.61 3.25
CA PRO A 82 -16.79 12.88 3.84
C PRO A 82 -16.61 11.36 3.87
N ALA A 83 -15.92 10.81 2.87
CA ALA A 83 -15.62 9.38 2.78
C ALA A 83 -14.63 8.89 3.87
N GLN A 84 -13.92 9.79 4.53
CA GLN A 84 -12.94 9.48 5.57
C GLN A 84 -13.53 9.52 7.00
N GLN A 85 -14.80 9.88 7.13
CA GLN A 85 -15.44 9.90 8.44
C GLN A 85 -15.77 8.48 8.89
N PRO A 86 -15.46 8.12 10.15
CA PRO A 86 -15.77 6.79 10.67
C PRO A 86 -17.28 6.58 10.78
N SER A 87 -17.76 5.42 10.34
CA SER A 87 -19.16 5.03 10.53
C SER A 87 -19.48 4.88 12.03
N PRO A 88 -20.70 5.20 12.48
CA PRO A 88 -21.12 4.94 13.86
C PRO A 88 -20.96 3.46 14.22
N TRP A 89 -20.60 3.16 15.47
CA TRP A 89 -20.36 1.79 15.93
C TRP A 89 -21.56 0.85 15.76
N TRP A 90 -22.78 1.36 15.86
CA TRP A 90 -24.01 0.58 15.70
C TRP A 90 -24.27 0.17 14.24
N VAL A 91 -23.83 1.00 13.26
CA VAL A 91 -23.88 0.62 11.84
C VAL A 91 -22.89 -0.50 11.57
N HIS A 92 -21.71 -0.43 12.15
CA HIS A 92 -20.70 -1.47 12.05
C HIS A 92 -21.18 -2.79 12.69
N LEU A 93 -21.83 -2.72 13.85
CA LEU A 93 -22.44 -3.87 14.49
C LEU A 93 -23.54 -4.51 13.61
N TRP A 94 -24.37 -3.69 12.98
CA TRP A 94 -25.40 -4.15 12.06
C TRP A 94 -24.81 -4.85 10.83
N VAL A 95 -23.72 -4.31 10.27
CA VAL A 95 -23.00 -4.93 9.15
C VAL A 95 -22.44 -6.29 9.57
N CYS A 96 -21.86 -6.41 10.76
CA CYS A 96 -21.36 -7.67 11.30
C CYS A 96 -22.47 -8.70 11.51
N TYR A 97 -23.66 -8.26 11.94
CA TYR A 97 -24.83 -9.13 12.10
C TYR A 97 -25.35 -9.65 10.76
N ARG A 98 -25.30 -8.87 9.68
CA ARG A 98 -25.81 -9.24 8.34
C ARG A 98 -25.05 -10.35 7.64
N ASN A 99 -24.21 -11.07 8.32
CA ASN A 99 -23.56 -12.27 7.81
C ASN A 99 -24.61 -13.35 7.47
N PRO A 100 -24.52 -14.06 6.32
CA PRO A 100 -25.42 -15.15 5.95
C PRO A 100 -25.62 -16.22 7.04
N PHE A 101 -24.56 -16.55 7.78
CA PHE A 101 -24.61 -17.45 8.92
C PHE A 101 -25.56 -16.97 10.02
N ASN A 102 -25.38 -15.73 10.46
CA ASN A 102 -26.22 -15.13 11.49
C ASN A 102 -27.67 -15.02 11.04
N ILE A 103 -27.93 -14.71 9.78
CA ILE A 103 -29.24 -14.63 9.19
C ILE A 103 -29.91 -16.01 9.25
N LEU A 104 -29.21 -17.04 8.82
CA LEU A 104 -29.73 -18.41 8.87
C LEU A 104 -29.97 -18.89 10.30
N LEU A 105 -29.04 -18.65 11.22
CA LEU A 105 -29.21 -18.96 12.62
C LEU A 105 -30.43 -18.23 13.19
N THR A 106 -30.65 -17.00 12.81
CA THR A 106 -31.84 -16.23 13.23
C THR A 106 -33.13 -16.87 12.70
N ILE A 107 -33.16 -17.32 11.45
CA ILE A 107 -34.29 -18.04 10.84
C ILE A 107 -34.53 -19.35 11.59
N LEU A 108 -33.50 -20.14 11.84
CA LEU A 108 -33.60 -21.38 12.60
C LEU A 108 -34.09 -21.13 14.02
N GLY A 109 -33.57 -20.09 14.69
CA GLY A 109 -34.03 -19.69 16.02
C GLY A 109 -35.50 -19.25 16.05
N ALA A 110 -35.96 -18.54 15.02
CA ALA A 110 -37.33 -18.14 14.86
C ALA A 110 -38.27 -19.37 14.66
N ILE A 111 -37.81 -20.34 13.86
CA ILE A 111 -38.55 -21.60 13.67
C ILE A 111 -38.61 -22.40 14.98
N SER A 112 -37.49 -22.50 15.70
CA SER A 112 -37.47 -23.20 17.00
C SER A 112 -38.36 -22.52 18.03
N TYR A 113 -38.44 -21.20 18.04
CA TYR A 113 -39.36 -20.45 18.88
C TYR A 113 -40.83 -20.72 18.50
N ALA A 114 -41.14 -20.74 17.21
CA ALA A 114 -42.49 -21.01 16.72
C ALA A 114 -42.96 -22.46 16.98
N THR A 115 -42.02 -23.40 17.10
CA THR A 115 -42.28 -24.80 17.45
C THR A 115 -42.23 -25.06 18.96
N GLU A 116 -42.24 -24.01 19.76
CA GLU A 116 -42.24 -24.06 21.25
C GLU A 116 -40.95 -24.63 21.87
N ASP A 117 -39.88 -24.81 21.10
CA ASP A 117 -38.58 -25.19 21.61
C ASP A 117 -37.79 -23.93 22.04
N LEU A 118 -38.16 -23.40 23.18
CA LEU A 118 -37.58 -22.17 23.74
C LEU A 118 -36.09 -22.30 24.07
N PHE A 119 -35.66 -23.51 24.44
CA PHE A 119 -34.25 -23.71 24.79
C PHE A 119 -33.37 -23.70 23.55
N ALA A 120 -33.73 -24.41 22.50
CA ALA A 120 -33.01 -24.37 21.23
C ALA A 120 -32.98 -22.96 20.66
N ALA A 121 -34.06 -22.23 20.72
CA ALA A 121 -34.11 -20.82 20.33
C ALA A 121 -33.11 -19.95 21.14
N GLY A 122 -33.06 -20.19 22.47
CA GLY A 122 -32.10 -19.48 23.34
C GLY A 122 -30.63 -19.78 23.03
N VAL A 123 -30.28 -21.03 22.75
CA VAL A 123 -28.94 -21.45 22.34
C VAL A 123 -28.54 -20.82 21.01
N ILE A 124 -29.46 -20.83 20.05
CA ILE A 124 -29.23 -20.22 18.73
C ILE A 124 -29.04 -18.69 18.87
N ALA A 125 -29.82 -18.02 19.69
CA ALA A 125 -29.68 -16.60 19.95
C ALA A 125 -28.31 -16.28 20.58
N LEU A 126 -27.83 -17.12 21.51
CA LEU A 126 -26.50 -16.98 22.09
C LEU A 126 -25.39 -17.17 21.04
N MET A 127 -25.56 -18.14 20.15
CA MET A 127 -24.58 -18.37 19.04
C MET A 127 -24.52 -17.16 18.11
N VAL A 128 -25.64 -16.57 17.73
CA VAL A 128 -25.70 -15.35 16.92
C VAL A 128 -24.99 -14.20 17.63
N ALA A 129 -25.26 -14.03 18.92
CA ALA A 129 -24.62 -12.98 19.72
C ALA A 129 -23.09 -13.15 19.78
N ILE A 130 -22.61 -14.36 20.03
CA ILE A 130 -21.17 -14.66 20.09
C ILE A 130 -20.52 -14.43 18.72
N SER A 131 -21.09 -14.92 17.64
CA SER A 131 -20.58 -14.75 16.29
C SER A 131 -20.51 -13.27 15.89
N THR A 132 -21.57 -12.52 16.12
CA THR A 132 -21.64 -11.09 15.84
C THR A 132 -20.62 -10.31 16.65
N LEU A 133 -20.52 -10.58 17.93
CA LEU A 133 -19.59 -9.89 18.83
C LEU A 133 -18.13 -10.20 18.46
N LEU A 134 -17.82 -11.44 18.12
CA LEU A 134 -16.49 -11.86 17.71
C LEU A 134 -16.05 -11.11 16.44
N ASN A 135 -16.91 -11.09 15.41
CA ASN A 135 -16.67 -10.35 14.18
C ASN A 135 -16.48 -8.85 14.45
N PHE A 136 -17.36 -8.26 15.26
CA PHE A 136 -17.30 -6.85 15.61
C PHE A 136 -15.99 -6.48 16.32
N ILE A 137 -15.57 -7.26 17.31
CA ILE A 137 -14.32 -6.99 18.06
C ILE A 137 -13.12 -7.11 17.14
N GLN A 138 -13.05 -8.15 16.31
CA GLN A 138 -11.93 -8.38 15.40
C GLN A 138 -11.83 -7.28 14.34
N GLU A 139 -12.94 -6.90 13.71
CA GLU A 139 -12.93 -5.81 12.73
C GLU A 139 -12.59 -4.47 13.36
N ALA A 140 -13.16 -4.16 14.54
CA ALA A 140 -12.87 -2.93 15.25
C ALA A 140 -11.38 -2.80 15.60
N ARG A 141 -10.76 -3.89 16.07
CA ARG A 141 -9.32 -3.93 16.35
C ARG A 141 -8.49 -3.74 15.09
N SER A 142 -8.83 -4.43 14.02
CA SER A 142 -8.12 -4.35 12.74
C SER A 142 -8.21 -2.96 12.13
N THR A 143 -9.39 -2.35 12.15
CA THR A 143 -9.61 -0.98 11.66
C THR A 143 -8.81 0.04 12.49
N LYS A 144 -8.86 -0.08 13.82
CA LYS A 144 -8.11 0.81 14.70
C LYS A 144 -6.60 0.72 14.48
N ALA A 145 -6.08 -0.50 14.31
CA ALA A 145 -4.65 -0.71 14.02
C ALA A 145 -4.24 -0.10 12.68
N ALA A 146 -5.04 -0.31 11.62
CA ALA A 146 -4.78 0.26 10.30
C ALA A 146 -4.82 1.80 10.31
N ASP A 147 -5.82 2.39 10.95
CA ASP A 147 -5.94 3.85 11.08
C ASP A 147 -4.78 4.46 11.86
N ALA A 148 -4.34 3.81 12.94
CA ALA A 148 -3.17 4.26 13.71
C ALA A 148 -1.88 4.23 12.88
N LEU A 149 -1.67 3.19 12.08
CA LEU A 149 -0.50 3.09 11.19
C LEU A 149 -0.54 4.16 10.10
N LYS A 150 -1.70 4.37 9.49
CA LYS A 150 -1.88 5.40 8.46
C LYS A 150 -1.62 6.81 8.99
N ALA A 151 -2.04 7.10 10.22
CA ALA A 151 -1.79 8.38 10.88
C ALA A 151 -0.29 8.67 11.11
N MET A 152 0.56 7.65 11.25
CA MET A 152 2.02 7.81 11.43
C MET A 152 2.72 8.39 10.20
N VAL A 153 2.16 8.25 9.02
CA VAL A 153 2.75 8.67 7.74
C VAL A 153 1.85 9.64 6.96
N SER A 154 0.96 10.34 7.64
CA SER A 154 0.11 11.36 7.04
C SER A 154 0.95 12.53 6.52
N ASN A 155 0.49 13.15 5.43
CA ASN A 155 1.12 14.34 4.88
C ASN A 155 0.94 15.53 5.81
N THR A 156 1.91 16.45 5.75
CA THR A 156 1.91 17.69 6.51
C THR A 156 1.86 18.91 5.58
N ALA A 157 1.49 20.05 6.14
CA ALA A 157 1.56 21.32 5.45
C ALA A 157 2.33 22.34 6.31
N THR A 158 3.11 23.19 5.65
CA THR A 158 3.84 24.28 6.30
C THR A 158 2.92 25.48 6.41
N VAL A 159 2.49 25.85 7.62
CA VAL A 159 1.60 26.97 7.88
C VAL A 159 2.26 28.08 8.67
N LEU A 160 1.84 29.30 8.40
CA LEU A 160 2.25 30.48 9.18
C LEU A 160 1.24 30.68 10.31
N ARG A 161 1.67 30.52 11.54
CA ARG A 161 0.85 30.75 12.75
C ARG A 161 1.60 31.52 13.81
N VAL A 162 0.87 32.17 14.69
CA VAL A 162 1.42 32.81 15.87
C VAL A 162 1.78 31.76 16.91
N ILE A 163 3.05 31.72 17.32
CA ILE A 163 3.60 30.61 18.13
C ILE A 163 3.40 30.86 19.63
N ASN A 164 3.43 32.14 20.06
CA ASN A 164 3.35 32.46 21.49
C ASN A 164 2.48 33.70 21.75
N ASP A 165 2.14 33.92 23.02
CA ASP A 165 1.33 35.06 23.49
C ASP A 165 1.99 36.45 23.29
N LYS A 166 3.24 36.49 22.87
CA LYS A 166 3.96 37.70 22.52
C LYS A 166 3.80 38.14 21.07
N GLY A 167 3.03 37.38 20.27
CA GLY A 167 2.77 37.67 18.86
C GLY A 167 3.92 37.32 17.91
N GLU A 168 4.86 36.47 18.34
CA GLU A 168 5.87 35.94 17.45
C GLU A 168 5.24 34.89 16.52
N ASN A 169 5.38 35.09 15.21
CA ASN A 169 4.91 34.18 14.20
C ASN A 169 6.04 33.30 13.65
N GLY A 170 5.68 32.18 13.09
CA GLY A 170 6.64 31.28 12.44
C GLY A 170 5.97 30.21 11.60
N TRP A 171 6.76 29.63 10.74
CA TRP A 171 6.33 28.52 9.92
C TRP A 171 6.36 27.22 10.72
N LEU A 172 5.23 26.53 10.78
CA LEU A 172 5.02 25.28 11.50
C LEU A 172 4.59 24.18 10.53
N GLU A 173 5.12 22.97 10.75
CA GLU A 173 4.63 21.78 10.09
C GLU A 173 3.45 21.19 10.89
N ILE A 174 2.29 21.11 10.27
CA ILE A 174 1.10 20.51 10.87
C ILE A 174 0.50 19.44 9.95
N PRO A 175 -0.19 18.44 10.50
CA PRO A 175 -0.97 17.51 9.68
C PRO A 175 -2.01 18.26 8.83
N ILE A 176 -2.21 17.83 7.59
CA ILE A 176 -3.11 18.52 6.66
C ILE A 176 -4.57 18.57 7.15
N ASP A 177 -4.98 17.62 7.98
CA ASP A 177 -6.33 17.56 8.53
C ASP A 177 -6.62 18.68 9.56
N GLN A 178 -5.58 19.33 10.07
CA GLN A 178 -5.67 20.46 11.01
C GLN A 178 -5.72 21.84 10.34
N LEU A 179 -5.69 21.90 9.01
CA LEU A 179 -5.85 23.14 8.27
C LEU A 179 -7.28 23.69 8.43
N VAL A 180 -7.36 25.01 8.58
CA VAL A 180 -8.63 25.74 8.64
C VAL A 180 -8.66 26.85 7.60
N PRO A 181 -9.83 27.28 7.08
CA PRO A 181 -9.90 28.43 6.22
C PRO A 181 -9.28 29.66 6.87
N GLY A 182 -8.47 30.41 6.12
CA GLY A 182 -7.71 31.54 6.61
C GLY A 182 -6.25 31.25 6.97
N ASP A 183 -5.83 30.00 7.04
CA ASP A 183 -4.41 29.64 7.19
C ASP A 183 -3.60 30.09 5.97
N ILE A 184 -2.38 30.54 6.21
CA ILE A 184 -1.41 30.84 5.17
C ILE A 184 -0.44 29.67 5.09
N ILE A 185 -0.35 29.06 3.91
CA ILE A 185 0.54 27.93 3.67
C ILE A 185 1.63 28.25 2.67
N LYS A 186 2.71 27.49 2.74
CA LYS A 186 3.84 27.56 1.83
C LYS A 186 3.83 26.31 0.92
N LEU A 187 4.05 26.54 -0.37
CA LEU A 187 4.10 25.49 -1.37
C LEU A 187 5.48 25.46 -2.04
N ALA A 188 5.97 24.27 -2.29
CA ALA A 188 7.19 24.01 -3.04
C ALA A 188 6.98 22.86 -4.04
N ALA A 189 7.91 22.69 -4.98
CA ALA A 189 7.87 21.59 -5.93
C ALA A 189 7.79 20.22 -5.22
N GLY A 190 6.85 19.40 -5.63
CA GLY A 190 6.58 18.08 -5.05
C GLY A 190 5.47 18.05 -4.02
N ASP A 191 5.02 19.19 -3.53
CA ASP A 191 3.94 19.27 -2.56
C ASP A 191 2.59 18.93 -3.21
N MET A 192 1.76 18.22 -2.46
CA MET A 192 0.35 18.10 -2.79
C MET A 192 -0.41 19.31 -2.19
N ILE A 193 -1.35 19.82 -2.95
CA ILE A 193 -2.20 20.92 -2.48
C ILE A 193 -3.24 20.35 -1.50
N PRO A 194 -3.17 20.75 -0.22
CA PRO A 194 -3.92 20.07 0.83
C PRO A 194 -5.36 20.53 1.00
N ALA A 195 -5.71 21.69 0.40
CA ALA A 195 -7.04 22.30 0.45
C ALA A 195 -7.20 23.23 -0.75
N ASP A 196 -8.37 23.82 -0.93
CA ASP A 196 -8.54 24.85 -1.96
C ASP A 196 -7.85 26.15 -1.50
N LEU A 197 -7.02 26.70 -2.36
CA LEU A 197 -6.13 27.81 -2.05
C LEU A 197 -6.32 29.00 -2.98
N ARG A 198 -6.15 30.21 -2.41
CA ARG A 198 -5.96 31.45 -3.16
C ARG A 198 -4.49 31.86 -3.03
N ILE A 199 -3.81 32.02 -4.16
CA ILE A 199 -2.39 32.36 -4.18
C ILE A 199 -2.20 33.82 -3.79
N LEU A 200 -1.31 34.06 -2.83
CA LEU A 200 -0.90 35.38 -2.39
C LEU A 200 0.40 35.84 -3.05
N GLN A 201 1.36 34.93 -3.17
CA GLN A 201 2.63 35.13 -3.84
C GLN A 201 3.02 33.86 -4.56
N ALA A 202 3.53 33.98 -5.76
CA ALA A 202 4.02 32.82 -6.54
C ALA A 202 5.27 33.21 -7.35
N ARG A 203 6.18 32.25 -7.51
CA ARG A 203 7.36 32.35 -8.38
C ARG A 203 7.42 31.13 -9.28
N ASP A 204 7.16 31.33 -10.56
CA ASP A 204 7.17 30.28 -11.59
C ASP A 204 6.44 28.99 -11.16
N LEU A 205 5.28 29.17 -10.56
CA LEU A 205 4.45 28.10 -10.02
C LEU A 205 3.72 27.38 -11.16
N PHE A 206 4.00 26.09 -11.32
CA PHE A 206 3.28 25.20 -12.22
C PHE A 206 2.62 24.08 -11.43
N VAL A 207 1.35 23.86 -11.68
CA VAL A 207 0.51 22.90 -10.98
C VAL A 207 -0.06 21.89 -11.96
N ALA A 208 0.10 20.61 -11.66
CA ALA A 208 -0.55 19.54 -12.41
C ALA A 208 -1.98 19.35 -11.92
N GLN A 209 -2.94 19.61 -12.80
CA GLN A 209 -4.39 19.50 -12.53
C GLN A 209 -5.04 18.30 -13.25
N ALA A 210 -4.25 17.37 -13.78
CA ALA A 210 -4.75 16.21 -14.54
C ALA A 210 -5.85 15.43 -13.80
N SER A 211 -5.76 15.39 -12.51
CA SER A 211 -6.72 14.77 -11.60
C SER A 211 -8.14 15.38 -11.67
N LEU A 212 -8.25 16.64 -11.97
CA LEU A 212 -9.52 17.37 -12.04
C LEU A 212 -9.95 17.71 -13.46
N THR A 213 -9.01 17.97 -14.35
CA THR A 213 -9.28 18.41 -15.72
C THR A 213 -9.07 17.31 -16.76
N GLY A 214 -8.30 16.28 -16.43
CA GLY A 214 -7.86 15.25 -17.38
C GLY A 214 -6.71 15.69 -18.29
N GLU A 215 -6.27 16.95 -18.23
CA GLU A 215 -5.18 17.49 -19.03
C GLU A 215 -3.83 17.23 -18.36
N SER A 216 -2.90 16.63 -19.09
CA SER A 216 -1.60 16.21 -18.56
C SER A 216 -0.57 17.33 -18.43
N LEU A 217 -0.77 18.46 -19.11
CA LEU A 217 0.16 19.59 -19.08
C LEU A 217 0.00 20.41 -17.80
N PRO A 218 1.10 20.75 -17.11
CA PRO A 218 1.04 21.64 -15.97
C PRO A 218 0.54 23.05 -16.36
N VAL A 219 -0.24 23.65 -15.47
CA VAL A 219 -0.81 25.00 -15.64
C VAL A 219 -0.03 25.98 -14.78
N GLU A 220 0.34 27.12 -15.33
CA GLU A 220 0.97 28.21 -14.59
C GLU A 220 -0.05 28.91 -13.68
N LYS A 221 0.33 29.11 -12.42
CA LYS A 221 -0.46 29.86 -11.42
C LYS A 221 0.30 31.11 -10.97
N ALA A 222 -0.45 32.16 -10.68
CA ALA A 222 0.10 33.46 -10.29
C ALA A 222 -0.77 34.14 -9.22
N ALA A 223 -0.18 35.08 -8.51
CA ALA A 223 -0.89 35.86 -7.48
C ALA A 223 -1.92 36.84 -8.03
N THR A 224 -1.76 37.21 -9.31
CA THR A 224 -2.65 38.17 -9.99
C THR A 224 -3.30 37.53 -11.21
N THR A 225 -4.58 37.81 -11.40
CA THR A 225 -5.34 37.30 -12.54
C THR A 225 -4.91 37.98 -13.83
N ARG A 226 -4.44 37.18 -14.81
CA ARG A 226 -4.09 37.69 -16.16
C ARG A 226 -5.32 37.90 -17.03
N GLN A 227 -6.38 37.15 -16.77
CA GLN A 227 -7.66 37.24 -17.48
C GLN A 227 -8.79 37.28 -16.45
N PRO A 228 -9.43 38.43 -16.22
CA PRO A 228 -10.43 38.56 -15.17
C PRO A 228 -11.80 37.92 -15.47
N GLU A 229 -12.04 37.47 -16.69
CA GLU A 229 -13.31 36.84 -17.10
C GLU A 229 -13.15 35.35 -17.43
N HIS A 230 -12.93 34.52 -16.40
CA HIS A 230 -13.04 33.10 -16.55
C HIS A 230 -14.45 32.60 -16.19
N SER A 231 -14.97 31.70 -16.99
CA SER A 231 -16.25 31.00 -16.72
C SER A 231 -16.07 29.74 -15.90
N ASN A 232 -14.86 29.21 -15.85
CA ASN A 232 -14.51 27.95 -15.16
C ASN A 232 -13.46 28.22 -14.06
N PRO A 233 -13.75 27.94 -12.79
CA PRO A 233 -12.79 28.10 -11.71
C PRO A 233 -11.46 27.36 -11.88
N LEU A 234 -11.46 26.20 -12.55
CA LEU A 234 -10.24 25.43 -12.81
C LEU A 234 -9.26 26.14 -13.75
N GLU A 235 -9.72 27.08 -14.54
CA GLU A 235 -8.90 27.91 -15.46
C GLU A 235 -8.33 29.16 -14.78
N CYS A 236 -8.76 29.49 -13.56
CA CYS A 236 -8.31 30.68 -12.83
C CYS A 236 -6.84 30.55 -12.43
N ASP A 237 -6.04 31.55 -12.74
CA ASP A 237 -4.60 31.59 -12.45
C ASP A 237 -4.31 31.68 -10.94
N THR A 238 -5.23 32.23 -10.16
CA THR A 238 -5.03 32.55 -8.76
C THR A 238 -5.50 31.46 -7.79
N LEU A 239 -6.16 30.42 -8.28
CA LEU A 239 -6.70 29.32 -7.49
C LEU A 239 -5.92 28.02 -7.69
N CYS A 240 -5.67 27.33 -6.59
CA CYS A 240 -5.20 25.95 -6.57
C CYS A 240 -6.21 25.09 -5.83
N PHE A 241 -6.42 23.86 -6.29
CA PHE A 241 -7.45 22.97 -5.78
C PHE A 241 -6.85 21.77 -5.08
N MET A 242 -7.54 21.29 -4.05
CA MET A 242 -7.18 20.09 -3.33
C MET A 242 -7.01 18.90 -4.29
N GLY A 243 -5.96 18.11 -4.08
CA GLY A 243 -5.68 16.91 -4.87
C GLY A 243 -4.88 17.16 -6.15
N THR A 244 -4.47 18.39 -6.40
CA THR A 244 -3.51 18.75 -7.44
C THR A 244 -2.09 18.81 -6.85
N THR A 245 -1.08 18.85 -7.69
CA THR A 245 0.31 18.79 -7.24
C THR A 245 1.16 19.91 -7.83
N VAL A 246 2.10 20.42 -7.05
CA VAL A 246 3.06 21.42 -7.50
C VAL A 246 4.18 20.73 -8.28
N VAL A 247 4.35 21.05 -9.54
CA VAL A 247 5.39 20.50 -10.40
C VAL A 247 6.69 21.28 -10.27
N SER A 248 6.58 22.61 -10.29
CA SER A 248 7.74 23.50 -10.13
C SER A 248 7.34 24.83 -9.51
N GLY A 249 8.32 25.56 -9.02
CA GLY A 249 8.13 26.86 -8.40
C GLY A 249 7.83 26.82 -6.91
N THR A 250 7.58 28.00 -6.36
CA THR A 250 7.24 28.20 -4.94
C THR A 250 6.07 29.19 -4.82
N ALA A 251 5.27 29.06 -3.79
CA ALA A 251 4.14 29.96 -3.53
C ALA A 251 3.83 30.07 -2.04
N GLN A 252 3.15 31.18 -1.72
CA GLN A 252 2.40 31.33 -0.48
C GLN A 252 0.94 31.53 -0.82
N ALA A 253 0.05 30.83 -0.15
CA ALA A 253 -1.35 30.82 -0.44
C ALA A 253 -2.20 30.82 0.83
N MET A 254 -3.41 31.34 0.73
CA MET A 254 -4.41 31.30 1.80
C MET A 254 -5.38 30.16 1.53
N VAL A 255 -5.68 29.39 2.58
CA VAL A 255 -6.72 28.36 2.54
C VAL A 255 -8.09 29.03 2.49
N ILE A 256 -8.86 28.74 1.45
CA ILE A 256 -10.21 29.31 1.25
C ILE A 256 -11.33 28.32 1.50
N ALA A 257 -11.07 27.02 1.36
CA ALA A 257 -12.02 25.96 1.66
C ALA A 257 -11.31 24.69 2.10
N THR A 258 -11.94 23.93 2.98
CA THR A 258 -11.40 22.68 3.53
C THR A 258 -12.41 21.54 3.46
N GLY A 259 -11.93 20.30 3.44
CA GLY A 259 -12.75 19.09 3.54
C GLY A 259 -13.86 18.97 2.50
N ALA A 260 -15.07 18.80 2.96
CA ALA A 260 -16.26 18.65 2.11
C ALA A 260 -16.60 19.91 1.27
N ASN A 261 -16.14 21.07 1.69
CA ASN A 261 -16.38 22.35 1.00
C ASN A 261 -15.39 22.64 -0.12
N THR A 262 -14.37 21.81 -0.29
CA THR A 262 -13.42 21.90 -1.40
C THR A 262 -14.08 21.48 -2.71
N TRP A 263 -13.51 21.90 -3.83
CA TRP A 263 -13.94 21.45 -5.17
C TRP A 263 -13.92 19.92 -5.27
N PHE A 264 -12.82 19.32 -4.82
CA PHE A 264 -12.68 17.87 -4.81
C PHE A 264 -13.68 17.20 -3.84
N GLY A 265 -13.91 17.78 -2.67
CA GLY A 265 -14.86 17.26 -1.68
C GLY A 265 -16.30 17.20 -2.20
N GLN A 266 -16.71 18.20 -2.96
CA GLN A 266 -18.03 18.23 -3.60
C GLN A 266 -18.16 17.19 -4.73
N LEU A 267 -17.10 16.95 -5.50
CA LEU A 267 -17.06 15.90 -6.50
C LEU A 267 -17.05 14.51 -5.85
N ALA A 268 -16.21 14.30 -4.83
CA ALA A 268 -16.07 13.03 -4.14
C ALA A 268 -17.38 12.57 -3.47
N GLY A 269 -18.16 13.52 -2.91
CA GLY A 269 -19.46 13.22 -2.31
C GLY A 269 -20.48 12.65 -3.31
N ARG A 270 -20.31 12.90 -4.60
CA ARG A 270 -21.19 12.41 -5.68
C ARG A 270 -20.66 11.15 -6.37
N VAL A 271 -19.33 10.94 -6.32
CA VAL A 271 -18.63 9.84 -6.99
C VAL A 271 -18.51 8.60 -6.09
N SER A 272 -18.88 8.70 -4.81
CA SER A 272 -18.80 7.61 -3.82
C SER A 272 -19.51 6.31 -4.23
N GLU A 273 -20.23 6.27 -5.33
CA GLU A 273 -20.92 5.09 -5.85
C GLU A 273 -20.20 4.42 -7.05
N GLN A 274 -19.11 4.97 -7.55
CA GLN A 274 -18.38 4.33 -8.67
C GLN A 274 -17.33 3.34 -8.17
N GLU A 275 -17.45 2.12 -8.67
CA GLU A 275 -16.65 0.96 -8.31
C GLU A 275 -15.22 1.09 -8.87
N SER A 276 -14.23 1.07 -8.00
CA SER A 276 -12.85 0.82 -8.43
C SER A 276 -12.67 -0.62 -8.89
N GLU A 277 -11.84 -0.86 -9.89
CA GLU A 277 -11.51 -2.22 -10.31
C GLU A 277 -10.88 -3.01 -9.15
N PRO A 278 -11.30 -4.27 -8.93
CA PRO A 278 -10.76 -5.07 -7.84
C PRO A 278 -9.27 -5.35 -8.06
N ASN A 279 -8.47 -5.15 -7.03
CA ASN A 279 -7.04 -5.45 -7.07
C ASN A 279 -6.75 -6.98 -7.09
N ALA A 280 -5.49 -7.36 -7.30
CA ALA A 280 -5.07 -8.76 -7.40
C ALA A 280 -5.43 -9.57 -6.13
N PHE A 281 -5.35 -8.95 -4.96
CA PHE A 281 -5.72 -9.55 -3.69
C PHE A 281 -7.21 -9.89 -3.63
N GLN A 282 -8.07 -8.94 -3.96
CA GLN A 282 -9.52 -9.13 -3.99
C GLN A 282 -9.95 -10.16 -5.02
N GLN A 283 -9.30 -10.15 -6.20
CA GLN A 283 -9.53 -11.17 -7.23
C GLN A 283 -9.14 -12.57 -6.73
N GLY A 284 -8.04 -12.69 -5.99
CA GLY A 284 -7.59 -13.94 -5.38
C GLY A 284 -8.61 -14.49 -4.38
N ILE A 285 -9.06 -13.67 -3.44
CA ILE A 285 -10.12 -14.02 -2.46
C ILE A 285 -11.41 -14.39 -3.18
N CYS A 286 -11.81 -13.63 -4.18
CA CYS A 286 -13.01 -13.91 -4.97
C CYS A 286 -12.94 -15.28 -5.64
N ARG A 287 -11.81 -15.63 -6.26
CA ARG A 287 -11.62 -16.95 -6.90
C ARG A 287 -11.74 -18.10 -5.91
N VAL A 288 -11.10 -17.99 -4.74
CA VAL A 288 -11.18 -18.99 -3.67
C VAL A 288 -12.62 -19.14 -3.19
N SER A 289 -13.28 -18.05 -2.93
CA SER A 289 -14.66 -18.08 -2.44
C SER A 289 -15.63 -18.62 -3.48
N MET A 290 -15.43 -18.28 -4.76
CA MET A 290 -16.25 -18.84 -5.84
C MET A 290 -16.05 -20.36 -6.00
N LEU A 291 -14.86 -20.87 -5.77
CA LEU A 291 -14.61 -22.31 -5.76
C LEU A 291 -15.44 -23.01 -4.68
N LEU A 292 -15.44 -22.48 -3.47
CA LEU A 292 -16.22 -23.02 -2.33
C LEU A 292 -17.72 -22.91 -2.54
N ILE A 293 -18.18 -21.82 -3.13
CA ILE A 293 -19.62 -21.62 -3.44
C ILE A 293 -20.10 -22.58 -4.53
N ARG A 294 -19.30 -22.78 -5.59
CA ARG A 294 -19.66 -23.78 -6.62
C ARG A 294 -19.78 -25.16 -6.03
N PHE A 295 -18.91 -25.52 -5.11
CA PHE A 295 -18.95 -26.76 -4.39
C PHE A 295 -20.24 -26.88 -3.55
N MET A 296 -20.59 -25.85 -2.79
CA MET A 296 -21.83 -25.77 -2.01
C MET A 296 -23.08 -25.92 -2.89
N LEU A 297 -23.13 -25.22 -4.05
CA LEU A 297 -24.29 -25.26 -4.95
C LEU A 297 -24.54 -26.64 -5.55
N VAL A 298 -23.52 -27.46 -5.66
CA VAL A 298 -23.65 -28.85 -6.14
C VAL A 298 -24.03 -29.78 -4.98
N MET A 299 -23.37 -29.64 -3.84
CA MET A 299 -23.44 -30.61 -2.75
C MET A 299 -24.68 -30.45 -1.87
N ALA A 300 -25.12 -29.25 -1.59
CA ALA A 300 -26.30 -29.03 -0.73
C ALA A 300 -27.61 -29.61 -1.32
N PRO A 301 -27.92 -29.45 -2.61
CA PRO A 301 -29.08 -30.13 -3.21
C PRO A 301 -28.96 -31.64 -3.20
N VAL A 302 -27.75 -32.19 -3.38
CA VAL A 302 -27.54 -33.66 -3.32
C VAL A 302 -27.80 -34.19 -1.92
N VAL A 303 -27.33 -33.50 -0.89
CA VAL A 303 -27.62 -33.84 0.52
C VAL A 303 -29.14 -33.79 0.79
N LEU A 304 -29.80 -32.76 0.32
CA LEU A 304 -31.26 -32.64 0.44
C LEU A 304 -31.99 -33.81 -0.18
N LEU A 305 -31.68 -34.13 -1.43
CA LEU A 305 -32.38 -35.21 -2.15
C LEU A 305 -32.12 -36.59 -1.50
N ILE A 306 -30.88 -36.88 -1.13
CA ILE A 306 -30.54 -38.15 -0.48
C ILE A 306 -31.25 -38.29 0.85
N ASN A 307 -31.20 -37.29 1.73
CA ASN A 307 -31.88 -37.36 3.03
C ASN A 307 -33.40 -37.37 2.91
N GLY A 308 -33.95 -36.53 2.03
CA GLY A 308 -35.40 -36.54 1.79
C GLY A 308 -35.94 -37.87 1.28
N TYR A 309 -35.23 -38.49 0.34
CA TYR A 309 -35.62 -39.79 -0.22
C TYR A 309 -35.41 -40.94 0.77
N THR A 310 -34.30 -41.00 1.49
CA THR A 310 -33.98 -42.10 2.40
C THR A 310 -34.68 -42.03 3.74
N LYS A 311 -34.94 -40.83 4.28
CA LYS A 311 -35.55 -40.62 5.59
C LYS A 311 -37.07 -40.33 5.53
N GLY A 312 -37.54 -39.84 4.38
CA GLY A 312 -38.96 -39.53 4.18
C GLY A 312 -39.44 -38.21 4.79
N ASP A 313 -38.63 -37.51 5.58
CA ASP A 313 -38.93 -36.20 6.15
C ASP A 313 -38.15 -35.11 5.38
N TRP A 314 -38.86 -34.48 4.44
CA TRP A 314 -38.29 -33.45 3.60
C TRP A 314 -37.99 -32.14 4.34
N TRP A 315 -38.71 -31.85 5.40
CA TRP A 315 -38.50 -30.66 6.19
C TRP A 315 -37.19 -30.71 6.98
N GLU A 316 -37.00 -31.82 7.70
CA GLU A 316 -35.76 -32.05 8.42
C GLU A 316 -34.55 -32.15 7.47
N ALA A 317 -34.73 -32.82 6.32
CA ALA A 317 -33.73 -32.88 5.26
C ALA A 317 -33.37 -31.50 4.68
N ALA A 318 -34.38 -30.63 4.51
CA ALA A 318 -34.15 -29.25 4.04
C ALA A 318 -33.36 -28.42 5.05
N LEU A 319 -33.68 -28.50 6.33
CA LEU A 319 -32.95 -27.81 7.39
C LEU A 319 -31.51 -28.32 7.50
N PHE A 320 -31.32 -29.62 7.37
CA PHE A 320 -29.97 -30.22 7.39
C PHE A 320 -29.14 -29.80 6.19
N ALA A 321 -29.69 -29.84 4.98
CA ALA A 321 -29.05 -29.39 3.76
C ALA A 321 -28.67 -27.90 3.83
N LEU A 322 -29.54 -27.08 4.39
CA LEU A 322 -29.32 -25.68 4.60
C LEU A 322 -28.17 -25.44 5.61
N SER A 323 -28.10 -26.20 6.68
CA SER A 323 -27.02 -26.16 7.67
C SER A 323 -25.67 -26.60 7.07
N VAL A 324 -25.68 -27.61 6.23
CA VAL A 324 -24.47 -28.03 5.45
C VAL A 324 -24.03 -26.93 4.50
N ALA A 325 -24.95 -26.30 3.79
CA ALA A 325 -24.64 -25.19 2.88
C ALA A 325 -23.99 -24.02 3.62
N VAL A 326 -24.48 -23.69 4.80
CA VAL A 326 -23.90 -22.64 5.64
C VAL A 326 -22.51 -23.03 6.13
N GLY A 327 -22.34 -24.25 6.61
CA GLY A 327 -21.02 -24.75 7.04
C GLY A 327 -19.96 -24.76 5.93
N LEU A 328 -20.40 -24.83 4.66
CA LEU A 328 -19.51 -24.70 3.49
C LEU A 328 -19.21 -23.25 3.10
N THR A 329 -19.98 -22.29 3.57
CA THR A 329 -19.77 -20.88 3.24
C THR A 329 -18.57 -20.35 4.02
N PRO A 330 -17.62 -19.68 3.37
CA PRO A 330 -16.42 -19.18 4.03
C PRO A 330 -16.69 -17.89 4.82
N GLU A 331 -17.41 -17.99 5.90
CA GLU A 331 -17.92 -16.82 6.66
C GLU A 331 -16.83 -16.08 7.42
N MET A 332 -15.90 -16.86 7.98
CA MET A 332 -14.79 -16.32 8.76
C MET A 332 -13.64 -15.86 7.87
N LEU A 333 -13.67 -16.14 6.56
CA LEU A 333 -12.61 -15.79 5.65
C LEU A 333 -12.30 -14.28 5.65
N PRO A 334 -13.26 -13.37 5.49
CA PRO A 334 -12.97 -11.94 5.53
C PRO A 334 -12.36 -11.49 6.86
N MET A 335 -12.87 -12.00 7.97
CA MET A 335 -12.37 -11.65 9.30
C MET A 335 -10.95 -12.17 9.55
N ILE A 336 -10.66 -13.42 9.23
CA ILE A 336 -9.33 -14.01 9.42
C ILE A 336 -8.31 -13.34 8.50
N VAL A 337 -8.65 -13.09 7.25
CA VAL A 337 -7.80 -12.38 6.30
C VAL A 337 -7.48 -10.96 6.80
N THR A 338 -8.48 -10.21 7.19
CA THR A 338 -8.29 -8.84 7.70
C THR A 338 -7.49 -8.84 9.00
N SER A 339 -7.78 -9.74 9.92
CA SER A 339 -7.03 -9.88 11.17
C SER A 339 -5.58 -10.28 10.94
N THR A 340 -5.30 -11.19 10.01
CA THR A 340 -3.95 -11.61 9.64
C THR A 340 -3.16 -10.45 9.03
N LEU A 341 -3.77 -9.71 8.11
CA LEU A 341 -3.15 -8.55 7.49
C LEU A 341 -2.91 -7.42 8.50
N ALA A 342 -3.86 -7.13 9.37
CA ALA A 342 -3.71 -6.11 10.40
C ALA A 342 -2.59 -6.45 11.38
N ARG A 343 -2.49 -7.71 11.80
CA ARG A 343 -1.38 -8.16 12.66
C ARG A 343 -0.04 -8.07 11.92
N GLY A 344 0.01 -8.48 10.66
CA GLY A 344 1.19 -8.35 9.83
C GLY A 344 1.63 -6.90 9.70
N ALA A 345 0.70 -5.97 9.49
CA ALA A 345 0.96 -4.54 9.43
C ALA A 345 1.52 -3.97 10.73
N VAL A 346 0.99 -4.37 11.88
CA VAL A 346 1.51 -3.98 13.21
C VAL A 346 2.93 -4.52 13.41
N LYS A 347 3.20 -5.75 13.01
CA LYS A 347 4.53 -6.34 13.13
C LYS A 347 5.54 -5.67 12.20
N LEU A 348 5.12 -5.34 10.97
CA LEU A 348 5.92 -4.55 10.03
C LEU A 348 6.24 -3.16 10.58
N SER A 349 5.32 -2.50 11.27
CA SER A 349 5.56 -1.18 11.86
C SER A 349 6.67 -1.20 12.91
N LYS A 350 6.81 -2.29 13.66
CA LYS A 350 7.91 -2.49 14.60
C LYS A 350 9.26 -2.68 13.91
N GLN A 351 9.26 -3.10 12.66
CA GLN A 351 10.43 -3.22 11.78
C GLN A 351 10.64 -1.98 10.90
N LYS A 352 10.00 -0.86 11.24
CA LYS A 352 10.10 0.44 10.55
C LYS A 352 9.52 0.43 9.12
N VAL A 353 8.53 -0.41 8.87
CA VAL A 353 7.78 -0.49 7.63
C VAL A 353 6.31 -0.16 7.92
N ILE A 354 5.81 0.92 7.37
CA ILE A 354 4.42 1.34 7.53
C ILE A 354 3.62 0.99 6.28
N VAL A 355 2.59 0.20 6.45
CA VAL A 355 1.68 -0.20 5.38
C VAL A 355 0.49 0.74 5.37
N LYS A 356 0.27 1.43 4.26
CA LYS A 356 -0.86 2.36 4.09
C LYS A 356 -2.17 1.62 3.80
N HIS A 357 -2.07 0.47 3.12
CA HIS A 357 -3.21 -0.38 2.77
C HIS A 357 -2.88 -1.82 3.12
N LEU A 358 -3.74 -2.49 3.86
CA LEU A 358 -3.47 -3.86 4.34
C LEU A 358 -3.27 -4.88 3.21
N ASP A 359 -3.95 -4.70 2.09
CA ASP A 359 -3.82 -5.55 0.91
C ASP A 359 -2.44 -5.48 0.23
N ALA A 360 -1.70 -4.38 0.44
CA ALA A 360 -0.34 -4.24 -0.07
C ALA A 360 0.64 -5.27 0.52
N ILE A 361 0.37 -5.82 1.70
CA ILE A 361 1.20 -6.84 2.33
C ILE A 361 1.32 -8.10 1.46
N GLN A 362 0.23 -8.50 0.82
CA GLN A 362 0.24 -9.66 -0.07
C GLN A 362 1.15 -9.44 -1.28
N ASN A 363 1.06 -8.29 -1.94
CA ASN A 363 1.93 -7.94 -3.05
C ASN A 363 3.39 -7.79 -2.59
N PHE A 364 3.59 -7.27 -1.40
CA PHE A 364 4.92 -7.14 -0.80
C PHE A 364 5.61 -8.49 -0.63
N GLY A 365 4.88 -9.49 -0.14
CA GLY A 365 5.37 -10.86 -0.04
C GLY A 365 5.50 -11.59 -1.38
N ALA A 366 4.73 -11.23 -2.38
CA ALA A 366 4.77 -11.81 -3.73
C ALA A 366 5.79 -11.18 -4.66
N MET A 367 6.41 -10.07 -4.28
CA MET A 367 7.35 -9.31 -5.10
C MET A 367 8.55 -10.16 -5.53
N ASP A 368 8.81 -10.24 -6.83
CA ASP A 368 9.94 -10.94 -7.43
C ASP A 368 10.93 -10.02 -8.16
N ILE A 369 10.51 -8.80 -8.51
CA ILE A 369 11.35 -7.75 -9.06
C ILE A 369 11.21 -6.49 -8.21
N LEU A 370 12.34 -5.92 -7.81
CA LEU A 370 12.42 -4.62 -7.17
C LEU A 370 13.13 -3.65 -8.09
N CYS A 371 12.42 -2.62 -8.55
CA CYS A 371 13.00 -1.49 -9.25
C CYS A 371 13.26 -0.36 -8.25
N THR A 372 14.45 0.18 -8.24
CA THR A 372 14.84 1.24 -7.32
C THR A 372 15.74 2.27 -8.00
N ASP A 373 15.77 3.48 -7.47
CA ASP A 373 16.74 4.48 -7.87
C ASP A 373 18.11 4.19 -7.21
N LYS A 374 19.14 4.77 -7.75
CA LYS A 374 20.51 4.67 -7.25
C LYS A 374 20.73 5.57 -6.04
N THR A 375 20.37 6.84 -6.17
CA THR A 375 20.72 7.89 -5.22
C THR A 375 19.92 7.76 -3.92
N GLY A 376 20.64 7.76 -2.80
CA GLY A 376 20.07 7.66 -1.47
C GLY A 376 19.55 6.26 -1.11
N THR A 377 19.42 5.34 -2.05
CA THR A 377 19.04 3.94 -1.82
C THR A 377 20.25 3.02 -1.80
N LEU A 378 21.00 2.96 -2.89
CA LEU A 378 22.27 2.24 -2.95
C LEU A 378 23.41 3.05 -2.32
N THR A 379 23.31 4.36 -2.38
CA THR A 379 24.27 5.31 -1.91
C THR A 379 23.79 6.02 -0.63
N GLN A 380 24.71 6.65 0.08
CA GLN A 380 24.41 7.41 1.28
C GLN A 380 23.56 8.65 0.93
N ASP A 381 22.73 9.10 1.87
CA ASP A 381 21.97 10.35 1.73
C ASP A 381 22.86 11.60 1.85
N LYS A 382 24.13 11.42 2.09
CA LYS A 382 25.13 12.48 2.19
C LYS A 382 25.98 12.51 0.94
N ILE A 383 25.85 13.59 0.17
CA ILE A 383 26.68 13.86 -0.99
C ILE A 383 27.80 14.82 -0.56
N VAL A 384 29.00 14.59 -1.05
CA VAL A 384 30.16 15.41 -0.76
C VAL A 384 30.66 16.05 -2.04
N LEU A 385 30.93 17.36 -2.00
CA LEU A 385 31.62 18.06 -3.09
C LEU A 385 33.07 17.62 -3.12
N GLU A 386 33.48 16.89 -4.14
CA GLU A 386 34.83 16.36 -4.29
C GLU A 386 35.70 17.30 -5.14
N ASN A 387 35.20 17.75 -6.29
CA ASN A 387 35.94 18.60 -7.23
C ASN A 387 35.10 19.80 -7.68
N HIS A 388 35.78 20.92 -7.89
CA HIS A 388 35.25 22.08 -8.59
C HIS A 388 36.32 22.52 -9.60
N THR A 389 36.02 22.33 -10.88
CA THR A 389 37.02 22.44 -11.95
C THR A 389 36.57 23.33 -13.10
N ASP A 390 37.54 23.91 -13.83
CA ASP A 390 37.28 24.52 -15.13
C ASP A 390 37.01 23.43 -16.20
N ILE A 391 36.79 23.83 -17.44
CA ILE A 391 36.51 22.89 -18.53
C ILE A 391 37.70 21.98 -18.86
N SER A 392 38.88 22.32 -18.40
CA SER A 392 40.12 21.53 -18.60
C SER A 392 40.36 20.50 -17.49
N GLY A 393 39.58 20.55 -16.42
CA GLY A 393 39.72 19.67 -15.24
C GLY A 393 40.66 20.24 -14.17
N LYS A 394 41.10 21.49 -14.30
CA LYS A 394 41.92 22.17 -13.27
C LYS A 394 40.99 22.78 -12.21
N THR A 395 41.41 22.73 -10.94
CA THR A 395 40.68 23.34 -9.84
C THR A 395 40.42 24.83 -10.10
N SER A 396 39.18 25.29 -9.93
CA SER A 396 38.73 26.64 -10.18
C SER A 396 37.82 27.16 -9.05
N GLU A 397 38.32 28.18 -8.34
CA GLU A 397 37.54 28.86 -7.30
C GLU A 397 36.39 29.67 -7.89
N ARG A 398 36.49 30.15 -9.10
CA ARG A 398 35.41 30.85 -9.81
C ARG A 398 34.17 29.97 -9.98
N VAL A 399 34.38 28.71 -10.35
CA VAL A 399 33.31 27.73 -10.51
C VAL A 399 32.64 27.44 -9.17
N LEU A 400 33.43 27.27 -8.12
CA LEU A 400 32.92 27.05 -6.77
C LEU A 400 32.08 28.24 -6.27
N HIS A 401 32.59 29.47 -6.46
CA HIS A 401 31.89 30.69 -6.05
C HIS A 401 30.59 30.89 -6.83
N SER A 402 30.55 30.61 -8.10
CA SER A 402 29.33 30.66 -8.92
C SER A 402 28.31 29.61 -8.46
N ALA A 403 28.73 28.37 -8.20
CA ALA A 403 27.90 27.33 -7.68
C ALA A 403 27.36 27.68 -6.28
N TRP A 404 28.17 28.27 -5.42
CA TRP A 404 27.74 28.72 -4.11
C TRP A 404 26.64 29.80 -4.20
N LEU A 405 26.81 30.81 -5.07
CA LEU A 405 25.78 31.83 -5.29
C LEU A 405 24.45 31.24 -5.73
N ASN A 406 24.49 30.26 -6.65
CA ASN A 406 23.29 29.56 -7.10
C ASN A 406 22.63 28.78 -5.96
N SER A 407 23.39 28.01 -5.21
CA SER A 407 22.85 27.18 -4.11
C SER A 407 22.41 28.00 -2.89
N HIS A 408 23.10 29.12 -2.60
CA HIS A 408 22.79 29.96 -1.45
C HIS A 408 21.50 30.76 -1.64
N TYR A 409 21.32 31.37 -2.79
CA TYR A 409 20.21 32.28 -3.08
C TYR A 409 18.96 31.59 -3.64
N GLN A 410 19.05 30.30 -3.87
CA GLN A 410 17.88 29.48 -4.20
C GLN A 410 16.85 29.50 -3.06
N THR A 411 15.56 29.71 -3.38
CA THR A 411 14.47 29.54 -2.44
C THR A 411 13.86 28.14 -2.51
N GLY A 412 13.25 27.68 -1.43
CA GLY A 412 12.67 26.36 -1.29
C GLY A 412 13.60 25.36 -0.60
N LEU A 413 13.25 24.10 -0.69
CA LEU A 413 14.04 23.00 -0.10
C LEU A 413 15.35 22.83 -0.90
N LYS A 414 16.47 23.04 -0.20
CA LYS A 414 17.78 22.76 -0.77
C LYS A 414 17.96 21.25 -0.89
N ASN A 415 18.35 20.81 -2.07
CA ASN A 415 18.66 19.40 -2.29
C ASN A 415 20.06 19.05 -1.73
N LEU A 416 20.39 17.75 -1.72
CA LEU A 416 21.67 17.26 -1.21
C LEU A 416 22.89 17.86 -1.95
N LEU A 417 22.77 18.16 -3.26
CA LEU A 417 23.83 18.78 -4.05
C LEU A 417 24.07 20.22 -3.60
N ASP A 418 23.01 20.98 -3.36
CA ASP A 418 23.11 22.35 -2.87
C ASP A 418 23.75 22.42 -1.47
N THR A 419 23.35 21.52 -0.60
CA THR A 419 23.94 21.37 0.73
C THR A 419 25.44 21.05 0.64
N ALA A 420 25.82 20.13 -0.25
CA ALA A 420 27.21 19.77 -0.46
C ALA A 420 28.07 20.94 -1.00
N VAL A 421 27.51 21.76 -1.88
CA VAL A 421 28.19 22.99 -2.36
C VAL A 421 28.39 23.99 -1.22
N LEU A 422 27.38 24.21 -0.40
CA LEU A 422 27.46 25.14 0.73
C LEU A 422 28.46 24.68 1.80
N GLU A 423 28.49 23.38 2.10
CA GLU A 423 29.42 22.77 3.05
C GLU A 423 30.86 22.71 2.50
N GLY A 424 31.01 22.58 1.18
CA GLY A 424 32.30 22.53 0.51
C GLY A 424 33.01 23.88 0.34
N THR A 425 32.33 24.97 0.68
CA THR A 425 32.89 26.33 0.62
C THR A 425 33.28 26.76 2.03
N ASP A 426 34.50 27.32 2.18
CA ASP A 426 34.99 27.78 3.46
C ASP A 426 34.17 28.99 3.98
N GLU A 427 34.07 29.14 5.28
CA GLU A 427 33.26 30.18 5.92
C GLU A 427 33.67 31.60 5.51
N GLU A 428 34.94 31.86 5.32
CA GLU A 428 35.45 33.18 4.97
C GLU A 428 35.00 33.58 3.56
N SER A 429 35.12 32.65 2.60
CA SER A 429 34.66 32.83 1.22
C SER A 429 33.14 32.99 1.19
N ALA A 430 32.40 32.18 1.94
CA ALA A 430 30.93 32.26 2.03
C ALA A 430 30.46 33.61 2.56
N ARG A 431 31.07 34.12 3.62
CA ARG A 431 30.75 35.46 4.18
C ARG A 431 31.09 36.58 3.19
N SER A 432 32.23 36.47 2.51
CA SER A 432 32.66 37.44 1.50
C SER A 432 31.66 37.49 0.33
N LEU A 433 31.24 36.35 -0.17
CA LEU A 433 30.26 36.26 -1.25
C LEU A 433 28.89 36.80 -0.84
N ALA A 434 28.43 36.45 0.35
CA ALA A 434 27.16 36.94 0.88
C ALA A 434 27.12 38.46 1.09
N SER A 435 28.27 39.07 1.41
CA SER A 435 28.40 40.51 1.59
C SER A 435 28.49 41.32 0.28
N ARG A 436 29.02 40.69 -0.76
CA ARG A 436 29.26 41.34 -2.07
C ARG A 436 28.07 41.23 -3.02
N TRP A 437 27.33 40.11 -2.96
CA TRP A 437 26.27 39.78 -3.91
C TRP A 437 24.92 39.89 -3.26
N GLN A 438 23.94 40.41 -4.02
CA GLN A 438 22.53 40.45 -3.63
C GLN A 438 21.67 39.68 -4.61
N LYS A 439 20.70 38.96 -4.11
CA LYS A 439 19.71 38.26 -4.94
C LYS A 439 18.79 39.27 -5.64
N ILE A 440 18.67 39.14 -6.92
CA ILE A 440 17.70 39.92 -7.74
C ILE A 440 16.48 39.07 -8.05
N ASP A 441 16.69 37.85 -8.58
CA ASP A 441 15.61 36.95 -8.99
C ASP A 441 16.13 35.52 -9.05
N GLU A 442 15.24 34.58 -9.34
CA GLU A 442 15.58 33.19 -9.61
C GLU A 442 14.65 32.57 -10.63
N ILE A 443 15.15 31.58 -11.37
CA ILE A 443 14.38 30.72 -12.23
C ILE A 443 14.44 29.33 -11.61
N PRO A 444 13.36 28.85 -10.94
CA PRO A 444 13.37 27.62 -10.16
C PRO A 444 13.69 26.39 -10.99
N PHE A 445 14.13 25.35 -10.32
CA PHE A 445 14.37 24.06 -10.95
C PHE A 445 13.07 23.43 -11.46
N ASP A 446 13.12 22.85 -12.66
CA ASP A 446 12.12 21.91 -13.13
C ASP A 446 12.74 20.64 -13.71
N PHE A 447 12.00 19.56 -13.70
CA PHE A 447 12.50 18.24 -14.10
C PHE A 447 12.62 18.08 -15.62
N GLU A 448 11.95 18.89 -16.40
CA GLU A 448 12.05 18.90 -17.85
C GLU A 448 13.34 19.60 -18.30
N ARG A 449 13.58 20.80 -17.78
CA ARG A 449 14.79 21.58 -18.05
C ARG A 449 16.04 21.03 -17.37
N ARG A 450 15.93 20.37 -16.24
CA ARG A 450 17.02 19.83 -15.39
C ARG A 450 18.12 20.84 -15.06
N ARG A 451 17.74 22.11 -14.91
CA ARG A 451 18.60 23.22 -14.52
C ARG A 451 17.84 24.25 -13.73
N MET A 452 18.58 25.06 -12.99
CA MET A 452 18.02 26.21 -12.31
C MET A 452 18.98 27.38 -12.39
N SER A 453 18.45 28.58 -12.30
CA SER A 453 19.22 29.82 -12.38
C SER A 453 18.88 30.76 -11.22
N VAL A 454 19.90 31.50 -10.81
CA VAL A 454 19.75 32.60 -9.86
C VAL A 454 20.33 33.85 -10.52
N VAL A 455 19.66 34.96 -10.38
CA VAL A 455 20.14 36.26 -10.84
C VAL A 455 20.60 37.05 -9.63
N VAL A 456 21.86 37.46 -9.65
CA VAL A 456 22.51 38.20 -8.57
C VAL A 456 23.17 39.47 -9.08
N ALA A 457 23.37 40.44 -8.21
CA ALA A 457 24.03 41.72 -8.53
C ALA A 457 25.11 42.06 -7.51
N GLU A 458 26.25 42.47 -7.99
CA GLU A 458 27.34 43.06 -7.18
C GLU A 458 27.25 44.59 -7.16
N ASN A 459 26.66 45.17 -8.21
CA ASN A 459 26.51 46.62 -8.37
C ASN A 459 25.18 46.94 -9.02
N THR A 460 24.86 48.20 -9.15
CA THR A 460 23.58 48.69 -9.72
C THR A 460 23.50 48.66 -11.25
N GLU A 461 24.60 48.38 -11.93
CA GLU A 461 24.69 48.51 -13.41
C GLU A 461 24.52 47.17 -14.13
N HIS A 462 24.94 46.07 -13.48
CA HIS A 462 24.97 44.77 -14.12
C HIS A 462 24.37 43.69 -13.19
N HIS A 463 23.63 42.78 -13.81
CA HIS A 463 23.16 41.55 -13.20
C HIS A 463 23.93 40.36 -13.76
N GLN A 464 24.13 39.35 -12.92
CA GLN A 464 24.74 38.10 -13.34
C GLN A 464 23.75 36.96 -13.15
N LEU A 465 23.46 36.25 -14.23
CA LEU A 465 22.69 35.00 -14.18
C LEU A 465 23.64 33.84 -13.98
N VAL A 466 23.45 33.05 -12.94
CA VAL A 466 24.24 31.84 -12.65
C VAL A 466 23.30 30.63 -12.80
N CYS A 467 23.61 29.79 -13.79
CA CYS A 467 22.81 28.59 -14.08
C CYS A 467 23.61 27.33 -13.72
N LYS A 468 22.97 26.41 -13.08
CA LYS A 468 23.53 25.11 -12.67
C LYS A 468 22.58 23.98 -13.07
N GLY A 469 23.11 22.90 -13.61
CA GLY A 469 22.26 21.78 -14.04
C GLY A 469 23.04 20.64 -14.68
N ALA A 470 22.29 19.71 -15.26
CA ALA A 470 22.84 18.58 -15.98
C ALA A 470 23.68 19.04 -17.19
N LEU A 471 24.80 18.37 -17.43
CA LEU A 471 25.77 18.80 -18.43
C LEU A 471 25.15 19.05 -19.80
N GLN A 472 24.36 18.12 -20.31
CA GLN A 472 23.78 18.23 -21.66
C GLN A 472 22.81 19.40 -21.77
N GLU A 473 21.97 19.59 -20.77
CA GLU A 473 20.99 20.67 -20.72
C GLU A 473 21.65 22.05 -20.57
N ILE A 474 22.75 22.14 -19.87
CA ILE A 474 23.58 23.37 -19.80
C ILE A 474 24.26 23.64 -21.13
N LEU A 475 24.84 22.63 -21.77
CA LEU A 475 25.46 22.79 -23.09
C LEU A 475 24.45 23.27 -24.15
N ASN A 476 23.22 22.85 -24.08
CA ASN A 476 22.18 23.27 -25.01
C ASN A 476 21.85 24.77 -24.94
N VAL A 477 22.14 25.44 -23.85
CA VAL A 477 21.92 26.87 -23.65
C VAL A 477 23.20 27.70 -23.62
N CYS A 478 24.37 27.07 -23.75
CA CYS A 478 25.67 27.71 -23.82
C CYS A 478 26.08 27.97 -25.27
N SER A 479 26.55 29.18 -25.55
CA SER A 479 27.13 29.56 -26.83
C SER A 479 28.64 29.76 -26.75
N GLN A 480 29.16 29.93 -25.54
CA GLN A 480 30.57 30.21 -25.27
C GLN A 480 31.09 29.39 -24.09
N VAL A 481 32.38 29.28 -23.98
CA VAL A 481 33.04 28.62 -22.83
C VAL A 481 34.23 29.50 -22.35
N ARG A 482 34.52 29.38 -21.05
CA ARG A 482 35.69 30.00 -20.50
C ARG A 482 36.83 28.98 -20.48
N HIS A 483 37.85 29.23 -21.31
CA HIS A 483 39.03 28.38 -21.43
C HIS A 483 40.30 29.19 -21.14
N ASN A 484 41.08 28.76 -20.16
CA ASN A 484 42.29 29.46 -19.69
C ASN A 484 42.10 30.95 -19.36
N GLY A 485 40.92 31.30 -18.81
CA GLY A 485 40.57 32.68 -18.46
C GLY A 485 39.97 33.51 -19.59
N GLU A 486 39.96 33.01 -20.81
CA GLU A 486 39.40 33.70 -21.98
C GLU A 486 38.06 33.08 -22.39
N ILE A 487 37.15 33.91 -22.86
CA ILE A 487 35.86 33.48 -23.39
C ILE A 487 36.04 33.17 -24.88
N VAL A 488 35.79 31.90 -25.23
CA VAL A 488 35.89 31.40 -26.60
C VAL A 488 34.57 30.77 -27.04
N PRO A 489 34.29 30.74 -28.37
CA PRO A 489 33.07 30.06 -28.84
C PRO A 489 33.08 28.57 -28.50
N LEU A 490 31.89 28.03 -28.24
CA LEU A 490 31.68 26.60 -28.03
C LEU A 490 31.62 25.89 -29.39
N ASP A 491 32.75 25.32 -29.83
CA ASP A 491 32.88 24.55 -31.05
C ASP A 491 33.03 23.04 -30.78
N ASP A 492 33.10 22.24 -31.86
CA ASP A 492 33.20 20.78 -31.74
C ASP A 492 34.49 20.31 -31.02
N THR A 493 35.56 21.10 -31.07
CA THR A 493 36.80 20.81 -30.37
C THR A 493 36.64 20.98 -28.89
N MET A 494 35.97 22.05 -28.48
CA MET A 494 35.64 22.29 -27.07
C MET A 494 34.62 21.25 -26.54
N LEU A 495 33.62 20.88 -27.30
CA LEU A 495 32.67 19.84 -26.93
C LEU A 495 33.35 18.48 -26.69
N ARG A 496 34.29 18.10 -27.56
CA ARG A 496 35.09 16.88 -27.38
C ARG A 496 35.95 16.92 -26.13
N LYS A 497 36.58 18.08 -25.85
CA LYS A 497 37.35 18.28 -24.63
C LYS A 497 36.52 18.19 -23.38
N ILE A 498 35.35 18.84 -23.37
CA ILE A 498 34.35 18.80 -22.28
C ILE A 498 33.95 17.36 -22.03
N LYS A 499 33.58 16.63 -23.09
CA LYS A 499 33.16 15.24 -22.98
C LYS A 499 34.28 14.35 -22.40
N ARG A 500 35.49 14.53 -22.82
CA ARG A 500 36.63 13.75 -22.31
C ARG A 500 36.85 13.98 -20.82
N VAL A 501 36.84 15.22 -20.37
CA VAL A 501 37.04 15.57 -18.96
C VAL A 501 35.88 15.07 -18.09
N THR A 502 34.64 15.27 -18.52
CA THR A 502 33.47 14.83 -17.78
C THR A 502 33.34 13.31 -17.73
N ASP A 503 33.67 12.61 -18.82
CA ASP A 503 33.71 11.14 -18.83
C ASP A 503 34.77 10.59 -17.88
N THR A 504 35.90 11.26 -17.77
CA THR A 504 36.97 10.88 -16.83
C THR A 504 36.47 11.02 -15.39
N LEU A 505 35.82 12.12 -15.06
CA LEU A 505 35.25 12.33 -13.74
C LEU A 505 34.11 11.30 -13.42
N ASN A 506 33.25 11.03 -14.36
CA ASN A 506 32.19 10.03 -14.23
C ASN A 506 32.73 8.59 -14.02
N ARG A 507 33.83 8.23 -14.73
CA ARG A 507 34.49 6.92 -14.52
C ARG A 507 35.12 6.77 -13.15
N GLN A 508 35.45 7.88 -12.49
CA GLN A 508 35.89 7.88 -11.10
C GLN A 508 34.72 7.72 -10.11
N GLY A 509 33.48 7.62 -10.60
CA GLY A 509 32.29 7.52 -9.77
C GLY A 509 31.72 8.86 -9.31
N LEU A 510 32.21 9.96 -9.88
CA LEU A 510 31.77 11.31 -9.52
C LEU A 510 30.59 11.75 -10.39
N ARG A 511 29.55 12.32 -9.74
CA ARG A 511 28.45 12.96 -10.43
C ARG A 511 28.82 14.38 -10.83
N VAL A 512 28.73 14.69 -12.10
CA VAL A 512 29.13 15.99 -12.67
C VAL A 512 27.92 16.88 -12.88
N VAL A 513 28.00 18.11 -12.39
CA VAL A 513 27.03 19.18 -12.63
C VAL A 513 27.74 20.35 -13.26
N ALA A 514 27.21 20.87 -14.37
CA ALA A 514 27.80 22.01 -15.06
C ALA A 514 27.34 23.34 -14.48
N VAL A 515 28.21 24.33 -14.49
CA VAL A 515 27.95 25.70 -14.04
C VAL A 515 28.24 26.66 -15.20
N ALA A 516 27.23 27.46 -15.52
CA ALA A 516 27.31 28.49 -16.54
C ALA A 516 26.88 29.85 -16.04
N THR A 517 27.37 30.90 -16.60
CA THR A 517 27.09 32.29 -16.21
C THR A 517 26.75 33.15 -17.42
N LYS A 518 26.05 34.24 -17.18
CA LYS A 518 25.76 35.28 -18.17
C LYS A 518 25.73 36.63 -17.51
N TYR A 519 26.42 37.61 -18.08
CA TYR A 519 26.33 39.02 -17.64
C TYR A 519 25.24 39.73 -18.43
N LEU A 520 24.37 40.41 -17.71
CA LEU A 520 23.21 41.13 -18.23
C LEU A 520 23.24 42.58 -17.76
N PRO A 521 22.76 43.56 -18.56
CA PRO A 521 22.49 44.88 -18.05
C PRO A 521 21.42 44.80 -16.97
N ALA A 522 21.53 45.63 -15.94
CA ALA A 522 20.49 45.72 -14.92
C ALA A 522 19.15 46.10 -15.56
N ARG A 523 18.08 45.42 -15.20
CA ARG A 523 16.72 45.69 -15.63
C ARG A 523 15.73 45.58 -14.47
N GLU A 524 14.65 46.28 -14.56
CA GLU A 524 13.49 46.09 -13.69
C GLU A 524 12.57 45.02 -14.30
N GLY A 525 11.99 44.19 -13.45
CA GLY A 525 11.09 43.11 -13.83
C GLY A 525 11.69 41.72 -13.68
N ASP A 526 10.83 40.74 -13.79
CA ASP A 526 11.19 39.34 -13.55
C ASP A 526 11.99 38.73 -14.72
N TYR A 527 12.93 37.83 -14.36
CA TYR A 527 13.66 37.02 -15.30
C TYR A 527 12.86 35.73 -15.58
N GLN A 528 12.88 35.28 -16.83
CA GLN A 528 12.10 34.15 -17.30
C GLN A 528 13.00 33.04 -17.89
N ARG A 529 12.43 31.88 -18.18
CA ARG A 529 13.12 30.77 -18.82
C ARG A 529 13.86 31.14 -20.12
N ALA A 530 13.30 32.07 -20.87
CA ALA A 530 13.92 32.57 -22.11
C ALA A 530 15.25 33.30 -21.88
N ASP A 531 15.49 33.82 -20.70
CA ASP A 531 16.76 34.46 -20.32
C ASP A 531 17.91 33.46 -20.16
N GLU A 532 17.60 32.20 -19.97
CA GLU A 532 18.59 31.09 -19.97
C GLU A 532 19.03 30.75 -21.39
N SER A 533 19.71 31.63 -22.05
CA SER A 533 20.24 31.46 -23.40
C SER A 533 21.55 32.18 -23.56
N ASP A 534 22.41 31.71 -24.50
CA ASP A 534 23.73 32.26 -24.77
C ASP A 534 24.63 32.37 -23.53
N LEU A 535 24.60 31.35 -22.69
CA LEU A 535 25.41 31.27 -21.48
C LEU A 535 26.87 30.94 -21.78
N ILE A 536 27.72 31.28 -20.82
CA ILE A 536 29.16 30.97 -20.85
C ILE A 536 29.39 29.80 -19.89
N LEU A 537 29.83 28.66 -20.38
CA LEU A 537 30.21 27.53 -19.54
C LEU A 537 31.45 27.85 -18.73
N GLU A 538 31.38 27.89 -17.43
CA GLU A 538 32.48 28.18 -16.50
C GLU A 538 33.26 26.92 -16.15
N GLY A 539 32.59 25.80 -15.96
CA GLY A 539 33.18 24.54 -15.56
C GLY A 539 32.24 23.58 -14.93
N TYR A 540 32.77 22.68 -14.11
CA TYR A 540 32.00 21.61 -13.46
C TYR A 540 32.25 21.57 -11.96
N ILE A 541 31.21 21.13 -11.24
CA ILE A 541 31.33 20.65 -9.89
C ILE A 541 31.05 19.14 -9.90
N ALA A 542 31.86 18.39 -9.18
CA ALA A 542 31.74 16.93 -9.13
C ALA A 542 31.55 16.46 -7.70
N PHE A 543 30.57 15.59 -7.56
CA PHE A 543 30.12 15.09 -6.26
C PHE A 543 30.41 13.62 -6.10
N LEU A 544 30.87 13.24 -4.93
CA LEU A 544 30.97 11.86 -4.51
C LEU A 544 29.67 11.42 -3.83
N ASP A 545 29.12 10.34 -4.32
CA ASP A 545 27.91 9.70 -3.79
C ASP A 545 28.29 8.29 -3.33
N PRO A 546 28.86 8.15 -2.10
CA PRO A 546 29.44 6.89 -1.66
C PRO A 546 28.33 5.86 -1.38
N PRO A 547 28.56 4.56 -1.74
CA PRO A 547 27.61 3.51 -1.42
C PRO A 547 27.47 3.35 0.09
N LYS A 548 26.28 2.93 0.52
CA LYS A 548 26.02 2.56 1.91
C LYS A 548 26.71 1.24 2.24
N GLU A 549 27.27 1.13 3.44
CA GLU A 549 27.87 -0.12 3.91
C GLU A 549 26.87 -1.27 3.96
N THR A 550 25.61 -0.99 4.22
CA THR A 550 24.52 -1.98 4.31
C THR A 550 23.98 -2.43 2.96
N THR A 551 24.31 -1.74 1.86
CA THR A 551 23.72 -2.03 0.55
C THR A 551 24.17 -3.37 -0.02
N ALA A 552 25.45 -3.69 0.00
CA ALA A 552 25.94 -4.95 -0.53
C ALA A 552 25.38 -6.18 0.23
N PRO A 553 25.35 -6.23 1.56
CA PRO A 553 24.65 -7.29 2.29
C PRO A 553 23.16 -7.36 1.97
N ALA A 554 22.48 -6.22 1.86
CA ALA A 554 21.06 -6.16 1.55
C ALA A 554 20.73 -6.70 0.15
N LEU A 555 21.50 -6.34 -0.86
CA LEU A 555 21.35 -6.88 -2.22
C LEU A 555 21.57 -8.39 -2.26
N LYS A 556 22.55 -8.89 -1.52
CA LYS A 556 22.79 -10.32 -1.39
C LYS A 556 21.61 -11.04 -0.72
N ALA A 557 21.06 -10.48 0.33
CA ALA A 557 19.89 -11.01 1.02
C ALA A 557 18.64 -11.01 0.12
N LEU A 558 18.40 -9.95 -0.64
CA LEU A 558 17.31 -9.86 -1.62
C LEU A 558 17.45 -10.92 -2.71
N LYS A 559 18.64 -11.12 -3.24
CA LYS A 559 18.89 -12.17 -4.23
C LYS A 559 18.65 -13.57 -3.66
N ALA A 560 19.09 -13.82 -2.44
CA ALA A 560 18.86 -15.08 -1.74
C ALA A 560 17.36 -15.34 -1.50
N SER A 561 16.58 -14.27 -1.33
CA SER A 561 15.13 -14.32 -1.16
C SER A 561 14.34 -14.40 -2.49
N GLY A 562 15.02 -14.55 -3.60
CA GLY A 562 14.40 -14.68 -4.92
C GLY A 562 13.91 -13.36 -5.55
N ILE A 563 14.42 -12.24 -5.08
CA ILE A 563 14.08 -10.91 -5.60
C ILE A 563 15.20 -10.43 -6.53
N THR A 564 14.84 -10.12 -7.76
CA THR A 564 15.74 -9.50 -8.74
C THR A 564 15.69 -7.98 -8.58
N VAL A 565 16.83 -7.37 -8.31
CA VAL A 565 16.95 -5.92 -8.19
C VAL A 565 17.34 -5.31 -9.52
N LYS A 566 16.59 -4.28 -9.94
CA LYS A 566 16.87 -3.48 -11.13
C LYS A 566 17.02 -2.03 -10.73
N ILE A 567 18.03 -1.37 -11.28
CA ILE A 567 18.33 0.02 -11.00
C ILE A 567 17.81 0.88 -12.15
N LEU A 568 16.92 1.81 -11.84
CA LEU A 568 16.30 2.75 -12.75
C LEU A 568 16.68 4.16 -12.31
N THR A 569 17.67 4.76 -12.98
CA THR A 569 18.20 6.06 -12.57
C THR A 569 18.21 7.08 -13.72
N GLY A 570 18.09 8.35 -13.38
CA GLY A 570 18.32 9.46 -14.29
C GLY A 570 19.80 9.83 -14.48
N ASP A 571 20.69 9.24 -13.69
CA ASP A 571 22.14 9.50 -13.77
C ASP A 571 22.78 8.91 -15.03
N SER A 572 24.02 9.32 -15.30
CA SER A 572 24.77 8.77 -16.41
C SER A 572 25.11 7.28 -16.20
N GLU A 573 25.22 6.55 -17.31
CA GLU A 573 25.56 5.14 -17.32
C GLU A 573 26.90 4.82 -16.65
N LEU A 574 27.88 5.71 -16.77
CA LEU A 574 29.21 5.51 -16.20
C LEU A 574 29.21 5.58 -14.67
N VAL A 575 28.53 6.56 -14.10
CA VAL A 575 28.39 6.73 -12.65
C VAL A 575 27.59 5.59 -12.05
N ALA A 576 26.47 5.27 -12.67
CA ALA A 576 25.59 4.20 -12.21
C ALA A 576 26.26 2.83 -12.26
N ALA A 577 26.99 2.52 -13.34
CA ALA A 577 27.73 1.26 -13.46
C ALA A 577 28.83 1.13 -12.41
N LYS A 578 29.53 2.23 -12.09
CA LYS A 578 30.55 2.25 -11.04
C LYS A 578 29.97 1.93 -9.67
N VAL A 579 28.85 2.55 -9.31
CA VAL A 579 28.17 2.29 -8.03
C VAL A 579 27.67 0.84 -7.96
N CYS A 580 27.08 0.34 -9.04
CA CYS A 580 26.63 -1.06 -9.10
C CYS A 580 27.77 -2.05 -8.88
N HIS A 581 28.92 -1.79 -9.49
CA HIS A 581 30.13 -2.61 -9.31
C HIS A 581 30.61 -2.60 -7.85
N GLU A 582 30.66 -1.43 -7.23
CA GLU A 582 31.09 -1.27 -5.84
C GLU A 582 30.18 -1.99 -4.83
N VAL A 583 28.88 -2.06 -5.09
CA VAL A 583 27.92 -2.78 -4.21
C VAL A 583 27.75 -4.26 -4.56
N GLY A 584 28.50 -4.75 -5.55
CA GLY A 584 28.45 -6.16 -5.95
C GLY A 584 27.28 -6.55 -6.84
N LEU A 585 26.61 -5.57 -7.45
CA LEU A 585 25.54 -5.78 -8.42
C LEU A 585 26.14 -5.80 -9.83
N ASP A 586 25.95 -6.93 -10.55
CA ASP A 586 26.37 -7.04 -11.95
C ASP A 586 25.43 -6.20 -12.84
N ALA A 587 25.94 -5.08 -13.34
CA ALA A 587 25.17 -4.21 -14.22
C ALA A 587 24.95 -4.80 -15.62
N GLY A 588 25.83 -5.72 -16.07
CA GLY A 588 25.77 -6.29 -17.42
C GLY A 588 25.76 -5.23 -18.51
N GLU A 589 24.90 -5.41 -19.49
CA GLU A 589 24.67 -4.43 -20.55
C GLU A 589 23.73 -3.34 -20.05
N VAL A 590 24.19 -2.08 -20.10
CA VAL A 590 23.41 -0.94 -19.63
C VAL A 590 22.50 -0.41 -20.74
N VAL A 591 21.23 -0.19 -20.42
CA VAL A 591 20.25 0.42 -21.33
C VAL A 591 20.04 1.87 -20.93
N ILE A 592 20.13 2.78 -21.89
CA ILE A 592 19.89 4.22 -21.68
C ILE A 592 18.51 4.65 -22.19
N GLY A 593 18.03 5.80 -21.70
CA GLY A 593 16.69 6.29 -22.01
C GLY A 593 16.44 6.52 -23.52
N SER A 594 17.46 6.97 -24.27
CA SER A 594 17.36 7.18 -25.72
C SER A 594 17.14 5.85 -26.48
N ASP A 595 17.70 4.74 -26.02
CA ASP A 595 17.48 3.43 -26.62
C ASP A 595 16.04 2.94 -26.37
N ILE A 596 15.47 3.25 -25.21
CA ILE A 596 14.11 2.90 -24.83
C ILE A 596 13.08 3.55 -25.76
N GLU A 597 13.29 4.80 -26.15
CA GLU A 597 12.37 5.54 -27.04
C GLU A 597 12.25 4.92 -28.44
N THR A 598 13.28 4.24 -28.91
CA THR A 598 13.33 3.61 -30.24
C THR A 598 12.76 2.19 -30.27
N LEU A 599 12.56 1.57 -29.11
CA LEU A 599 12.10 0.18 -29.01
C LEU A 599 10.55 0.09 -28.97
N SER A 600 10.00 -0.97 -29.58
CA SER A 600 8.61 -1.33 -29.39
C SER A 600 8.38 -1.89 -27.97
N ASP A 601 7.13 -1.95 -27.54
CA ASP A 601 6.77 -2.47 -26.22
C ASP A 601 7.23 -3.93 -26.02
N ASP A 602 7.10 -4.78 -27.03
CA ASP A 602 7.51 -6.18 -26.96
C ASP A 602 9.03 -6.33 -26.88
N GLU A 603 9.77 -5.56 -27.67
CA GLU A 603 11.24 -5.54 -27.65
C GLU A 603 11.74 -5.03 -26.31
N LEU A 604 11.14 -3.95 -25.77
CA LEU A 604 11.52 -3.38 -24.48
C LEU A 604 11.17 -4.34 -23.34
N ALA A 605 10.05 -5.03 -23.38
CA ALA A 605 9.67 -6.02 -22.39
C ALA A 605 10.70 -7.16 -22.28
N ASN A 606 11.12 -7.70 -23.44
CA ASN A 606 12.15 -8.72 -23.50
C ASN A 606 13.52 -8.22 -22.99
N LEU A 607 13.89 -7.01 -23.36
CA LEU A 607 15.14 -6.40 -22.94
C LEU A 607 15.11 -6.11 -21.43
N ALA A 608 14.01 -5.59 -20.91
CA ALA A 608 13.87 -5.23 -19.50
C ALA A 608 14.01 -6.43 -18.55
N GLN A 609 13.56 -7.62 -18.96
CA GLN A 609 13.70 -8.82 -18.14
C GLN A 609 15.15 -9.22 -17.86
N ARG A 610 16.04 -9.03 -18.82
CA ARG A 610 17.46 -9.39 -18.72
C ARG A 610 18.36 -8.23 -18.28
N THR A 611 17.89 -7.00 -18.31
CA THR A 611 18.68 -5.80 -17.99
C THR A 611 18.58 -5.50 -16.49
N THR A 612 19.72 -5.21 -15.88
CA THR A 612 19.81 -4.85 -14.46
C THR A 612 19.89 -3.34 -14.25
N LEU A 613 20.59 -2.62 -15.11
CA LEU A 613 20.81 -1.18 -14.98
C LEU A 613 20.21 -0.43 -16.17
N PHE A 614 19.35 0.53 -15.85
CA PHE A 614 18.80 1.50 -16.78
C PHE A 614 19.25 2.90 -16.37
N ALA A 615 19.90 3.61 -17.25
CA ALA A 615 20.47 4.93 -16.98
C ALA A 615 19.85 6.02 -17.86
N ARG A 616 20.02 7.28 -17.47
CA ARG A 616 19.49 8.47 -18.17
C ARG A 616 17.99 8.40 -18.45
N LEU A 617 17.23 7.87 -17.49
CA LEU A 617 15.79 7.70 -17.63
C LEU A 617 15.02 8.99 -17.33
N THR A 618 13.93 9.20 -18.06
CA THR A 618 12.87 10.15 -17.72
C THR A 618 11.82 9.46 -16.83
N PRO A 619 10.95 10.20 -16.14
CA PRO A 619 9.84 9.60 -15.38
C PRO A 619 8.95 8.68 -16.22
N MET A 620 8.71 9.04 -17.48
CA MET A 620 7.92 8.21 -18.41
C MET A 620 8.60 6.89 -18.75
N HIS A 621 9.93 6.89 -18.88
CA HIS A 621 10.71 5.67 -19.10
C HIS A 621 10.60 4.71 -17.90
N LYS A 622 10.68 5.23 -16.69
CA LYS A 622 10.52 4.44 -15.46
C LYS A 622 9.15 3.77 -15.39
N GLU A 623 8.10 4.53 -15.63
CA GLU A 623 6.73 4.02 -15.66
C GLU A 623 6.53 2.95 -16.74
N ARG A 624 7.06 3.18 -17.94
CA ARG A 624 6.97 2.23 -19.04
C ARG A 624 7.66 0.91 -18.73
N ILE A 625 8.86 0.95 -18.19
CA ILE A 625 9.62 -0.25 -17.78
C ILE A 625 8.84 -1.05 -16.73
N VAL A 626 8.36 -0.39 -15.69
CA VAL A 626 7.57 -1.03 -14.64
C VAL A 626 6.30 -1.67 -15.21
N THR A 627 5.57 -0.96 -16.06
CA THR A 627 4.34 -1.46 -16.67
C THR A 627 4.59 -2.69 -17.54
N LEU A 628 5.65 -2.69 -18.33
CA LEU A 628 6.00 -3.82 -19.20
C LEU A 628 6.47 -5.04 -18.41
N LEU A 629 7.22 -4.86 -17.33
CA LEU A 629 7.60 -5.96 -16.44
C LEU A 629 6.37 -6.60 -15.76
N LYS A 630 5.39 -5.81 -15.38
CA LYS A 630 4.11 -6.32 -14.87
C LYS A 630 3.35 -7.13 -15.92
N ARG A 631 3.31 -6.63 -17.16
CA ARG A 631 2.65 -7.32 -18.28
C ARG A 631 3.26 -8.71 -18.52
N GLU A 632 4.55 -8.89 -18.31
CA GLU A 632 5.24 -10.17 -18.44
C GLU A 632 5.00 -11.14 -17.26
N GLY A 633 4.11 -10.81 -16.35
CA GLY A 633 3.69 -11.66 -15.23
C GLY A 633 4.52 -11.53 -13.97
N HIS A 634 5.42 -10.56 -13.88
CA HIS A 634 6.18 -10.27 -12.67
C HIS A 634 5.35 -9.44 -11.68
N VAL A 635 5.61 -9.64 -10.39
CA VAL A 635 5.13 -8.75 -9.34
C VAL A 635 6.24 -7.74 -9.05
N VAL A 636 6.02 -6.51 -9.50
CA VAL A 636 7.03 -5.47 -9.52
C VAL A 636 6.83 -4.51 -8.35
N GLY A 637 7.84 -4.37 -7.51
CA GLY A 637 7.96 -3.28 -6.54
C GLY A 637 8.79 -2.14 -7.12
N PHE A 638 8.40 -0.92 -6.85
CA PHE A 638 9.17 0.27 -7.20
C PHE A 638 9.43 1.11 -5.94
N MET A 639 10.69 1.43 -5.70
CA MET A 639 11.12 2.28 -4.60
C MET A 639 11.61 3.62 -5.12
N GLY A 640 10.98 4.70 -4.65
CA GLY A 640 11.32 6.05 -5.05
C GLY A 640 10.88 7.10 -4.04
N ASP A 641 11.49 8.28 -4.07
CA ASP A 641 11.29 9.36 -3.11
C ASP A 641 11.11 10.75 -3.76
N GLY A 642 11.27 10.85 -5.07
CA GLY A 642 11.18 12.10 -5.81
C GLY A 642 9.86 12.30 -6.57
N ILE A 643 9.64 13.53 -7.05
CA ILE A 643 8.48 13.89 -7.88
C ILE A 643 8.43 13.02 -9.15
N ASN A 644 9.58 12.77 -9.73
CA ASN A 644 9.74 11.99 -10.95
C ASN A 644 9.46 10.50 -10.77
N ASP A 645 9.35 10.02 -9.55
CA ASP A 645 9.07 8.61 -9.24
C ASP A 645 7.58 8.30 -9.10
N ALA A 646 6.73 9.32 -8.91
CA ALA A 646 5.31 9.13 -8.66
C ALA A 646 4.57 8.30 -9.73
N PRO A 647 4.78 8.51 -11.04
CA PRO A 647 4.14 7.68 -12.06
C PRO A 647 4.52 6.21 -11.97
N ALA A 648 5.80 5.91 -11.72
CA ALA A 648 6.30 4.56 -11.57
C ALA A 648 5.80 3.90 -10.26
N LEU A 649 5.72 4.66 -9.17
CA LEU A 649 5.15 4.20 -7.90
C LEU A 649 3.69 3.76 -8.06
N ARG A 650 2.90 4.50 -8.83
CA ARG A 650 1.49 4.15 -9.11
C ARG A 650 1.37 2.96 -10.04
N ALA A 651 2.24 2.87 -11.03
CA ALA A 651 2.23 1.78 -12.01
C ALA A 651 2.68 0.45 -11.42
N ALA A 652 3.54 0.43 -10.42
CA ALA A 652 4.03 -0.78 -9.76
C ALA A 652 2.92 -1.55 -9.04
N ASP A 653 3.08 -2.86 -8.91
CA ASP A 653 2.22 -3.69 -8.04
C ASP A 653 2.29 -3.25 -6.60
N ILE A 654 3.48 -2.83 -6.17
CA ILE A 654 3.70 -2.24 -4.86
C ILE A 654 4.64 -1.04 -4.98
N GLY A 655 4.11 0.13 -4.64
CA GLY A 655 4.88 1.37 -4.55
C GLY A 655 5.48 1.52 -3.15
N ILE A 656 6.78 1.75 -3.07
CA ILE A 656 7.51 1.88 -1.81
C ILE A 656 8.17 3.25 -1.78
N SER A 657 7.96 3.99 -0.71
CA SER A 657 8.62 5.28 -0.50
C SER A 657 9.22 5.35 0.90
N VAL A 658 9.82 6.47 1.23
CA VAL A 658 10.45 6.70 2.53
C VAL A 658 9.77 7.87 3.25
N ASP A 659 9.93 7.96 4.55
CA ASP A 659 9.29 9.02 5.35
C ASP A 659 9.77 10.43 4.96
N GLY A 660 11.01 10.58 4.55
CA GLY A 660 11.57 11.85 4.07
C GLY A 660 11.31 12.18 2.60
N ALA A 661 10.50 11.39 1.90
CA ALA A 661 10.16 11.65 0.50
C ALA A 661 9.23 12.86 0.32
N VAL A 662 9.15 13.38 -0.90
CA VAL A 662 8.18 14.43 -1.24
C VAL A 662 6.73 13.91 -1.13
N ASP A 663 5.79 14.78 -0.85
CA ASP A 663 4.39 14.41 -0.59
C ASP A 663 3.76 13.57 -1.70
N ILE A 664 4.00 13.94 -2.94
CA ILE A 664 3.46 13.21 -4.09
C ILE A 664 3.99 11.76 -4.16
N ALA A 665 5.24 11.53 -3.83
CA ALA A 665 5.83 10.19 -3.79
C ALA A 665 5.25 9.37 -2.64
N ARG A 666 5.13 9.95 -1.45
CA ARG A 666 4.52 9.31 -0.28
C ARG A 666 3.06 8.95 -0.53
N GLU A 667 2.31 9.83 -1.17
CA GLU A 667 0.90 9.60 -1.49
C GLU A 667 0.73 8.51 -2.56
N ALA A 668 1.61 8.46 -3.55
CA ALA A 668 1.60 7.43 -4.59
C ALA A 668 2.04 6.04 -4.09
N ALA A 669 2.76 5.96 -2.97
CA ALA A 669 3.27 4.72 -2.43
C ALA A 669 2.21 3.94 -1.63
N ASP A 670 2.35 2.62 -1.62
CA ASP A 670 1.55 1.71 -0.79
C ASP A 670 2.20 1.43 0.56
N ILE A 671 3.53 1.51 0.62
CA ILE A 671 4.35 1.26 1.80
C ILE A 671 5.33 2.40 1.99
N ILE A 672 5.49 2.83 3.23
CA ILE A 672 6.46 3.84 3.64
C ILE A 672 7.50 3.20 4.56
N LEU A 673 8.78 3.31 4.20
CA LEU A 673 9.88 2.92 5.06
C LEU A 673 10.27 4.10 5.97
N LEU A 674 10.35 3.88 7.26
CA LEU A 674 10.81 4.89 8.21
C LEU A 674 12.33 5.12 8.15
N GLU A 675 13.07 4.15 7.60
CA GLU A 675 14.48 4.27 7.26
C GLU A 675 14.69 3.95 5.79
N LYS A 676 15.47 4.77 5.10
CA LYS A 676 15.83 4.55 3.70
C LYS A 676 16.93 3.48 3.58
N SER A 677 16.52 2.21 3.70
CA SER A 677 17.42 1.06 3.72
C SER A 677 16.82 -0.13 2.97
N LEU A 678 17.60 -0.75 2.10
CA LEU A 678 17.22 -2.00 1.44
C LEU A 678 17.16 -3.18 2.40
N MET A 679 17.90 -3.15 3.51
CA MET A 679 17.83 -4.19 4.53
C MET A 679 16.48 -4.16 5.26
N VAL A 680 15.99 -2.98 5.59
CA VAL A 680 14.63 -2.80 6.15
C VAL A 680 13.57 -3.29 5.19
N LEU A 681 13.74 -3.01 3.89
CA LEU A 681 12.85 -3.51 2.86
C LEU A 681 12.86 -5.03 2.78
N GLU A 682 14.02 -5.67 2.80
CA GLU A 682 14.16 -7.13 2.77
C GLU A 682 13.49 -7.79 3.98
N GLU A 683 13.72 -7.29 5.17
CA GLU A 683 13.06 -7.75 6.40
C GLU A 683 11.53 -7.61 6.31
N GLY A 684 11.07 -6.50 5.73
CA GLY A 684 9.65 -6.26 5.48
C GLY A 684 9.05 -7.25 4.48
N VAL A 685 9.74 -7.59 3.41
CA VAL A 685 9.30 -8.60 2.43
C VAL A 685 9.15 -9.97 3.10
N ILE A 686 10.10 -10.37 3.92
CA ILE A 686 10.04 -11.63 4.66
C ILE A 686 8.82 -11.66 5.58
N GLU A 687 8.54 -10.58 6.28
CA GLU A 687 7.34 -10.48 7.14
C GLU A 687 6.04 -10.49 6.34
N GLY A 688 6.01 -9.87 5.17
CA GLY A 688 4.89 -9.96 4.24
C GLY A 688 4.63 -11.39 3.77
N ARG A 689 5.67 -12.17 3.51
CA ARG A 689 5.57 -13.60 3.18
C ARG A 689 5.02 -14.42 4.35
N ARG A 690 5.44 -14.13 5.57
CA ARG A 690 4.89 -14.78 6.78
C ARG A 690 3.39 -14.52 6.93
N THR A 691 3.00 -13.29 6.76
CA THR A 691 1.58 -12.89 6.82
C THR A 691 0.75 -13.61 5.77
N PHE A 692 1.22 -13.66 4.54
CA PHE A 692 0.54 -14.37 3.46
C PHE A 692 0.48 -15.89 3.70
N ALA A 693 1.55 -16.48 4.23
CA ALA A 693 1.58 -17.90 4.58
C ALA A 693 0.53 -18.26 5.64
N ASN A 694 0.36 -17.44 6.67
CA ASN A 694 -0.69 -17.63 7.67
C ASN A 694 -2.10 -17.54 7.08
N MET A 695 -2.31 -16.64 6.15
CA MET A 695 -3.57 -16.51 5.42
C MET A 695 -3.86 -17.76 4.57
N LEU A 696 -2.87 -18.29 3.87
CA LEU A 696 -3.00 -19.52 3.08
C LEU A 696 -3.30 -20.73 3.97
N LYS A 697 -2.72 -20.83 5.16
CA LYS A 697 -3.04 -21.89 6.12
C LYS A 697 -4.53 -21.96 6.40
N TYR A 698 -5.14 -20.83 6.74
CA TYR A 698 -6.58 -20.76 6.99
C TYR A 698 -7.40 -21.23 5.79
N ILE A 699 -7.06 -20.74 4.62
CA ILE A 699 -7.78 -21.08 3.38
C ILE A 699 -7.70 -22.59 3.10
N LYS A 700 -6.53 -23.18 3.22
CA LYS A 700 -6.31 -24.62 3.01
C LYS A 700 -7.06 -25.47 4.04
N MET A 701 -7.00 -25.10 5.29
CA MET A 701 -7.68 -25.79 6.38
C MET A 701 -9.20 -25.80 6.17
N THR A 702 -9.77 -24.63 5.90
CA THR A 702 -11.20 -24.48 5.70
C THR A 702 -11.69 -25.24 4.47
N ALA A 703 -10.98 -25.14 3.36
CA ALA A 703 -11.35 -25.84 2.14
C ALA A 703 -11.31 -27.36 2.29
N SER A 704 -10.24 -27.88 2.88
CA SER A 704 -10.06 -29.32 3.08
C SER A 704 -11.08 -29.89 4.08
N SER A 705 -11.30 -29.21 5.18
CA SER A 705 -12.26 -29.61 6.22
C SER A 705 -13.69 -29.64 5.68
N ASN A 706 -14.09 -28.63 4.98
CA ASN A 706 -15.44 -28.53 4.42
C ASN A 706 -15.68 -29.62 3.36
N PHE A 707 -14.72 -29.86 2.49
CA PHE A 707 -14.83 -30.93 1.49
C PHE A 707 -14.98 -32.32 2.16
N GLY A 708 -14.16 -32.63 3.16
CA GLY A 708 -14.21 -33.89 3.88
C GLY A 708 -15.54 -34.09 4.61
N ASN A 709 -16.02 -33.07 5.30
CA ASN A 709 -17.29 -33.12 6.01
C ASN A 709 -18.49 -33.41 5.10
N VAL A 710 -18.57 -32.74 3.98
CA VAL A 710 -19.66 -32.96 3.02
C VAL A 710 -19.63 -34.35 2.44
N PHE A 711 -18.47 -34.86 2.09
CA PHE A 711 -18.34 -36.21 1.59
C PHE A 711 -18.75 -37.27 2.63
N SER A 712 -18.37 -37.06 3.90
CA SER A 712 -18.80 -37.90 5.02
C SER A 712 -20.31 -37.86 5.23
N VAL A 713 -20.89 -36.68 5.18
CA VAL A 713 -22.37 -36.48 5.28
C VAL A 713 -23.09 -37.23 4.15
N LEU A 714 -22.61 -37.15 2.92
CA LEU A 714 -23.22 -37.87 1.81
C LEU A 714 -23.24 -39.40 2.03
N VAL A 715 -22.09 -39.96 2.44
CA VAL A 715 -21.97 -41.40 2.69
C VAL A 715 -22.91 -41.80 3.84
N ALA A 716 -22.89 -41.08 4.95
CA ALA A 716 -23.74 -41.37 6.08
C ALA A 716 -25.23 -41.26 5.72
N SER A 717 -25.61 -40.24 4.98
CA SER A 717 -27.01 -39.99 4.59
C SER A 717 -27.58 -41.09 3.69
N ALA A 718 -26.73 -41.72 2.88
CA ALA A 718 -27.11 -42.80 2.00
C ALA A 718 -27.43 -44.14 2.73
N PHE A 719 -26.79 -44.40 3.87
CA PHE A 719 -26.82 -45.69 4.56
C PHE A 719 -27.52 -45.67 5.90
N LEU A 720 -27.60 -44.53 6.60
CA LEU A 720 -28.18 -44.45 7.92
C LEU A 720 -29.74 -44.28 7.86
N PRO A 721 -30.51 -44.91 8.77
CA PRO A 721 -31.97 -44.70 8.86
C PRO A 721 -32.38 -43.39 9.55
N PHE A 722 -31.39 -42.64 10.08
CA PHE A 722 -31.59 -41.36 10.74
C PHE A 722 -30.50 -40.34 10.25
N LEU A 723 -30.67 -39.08 10.56
CA LEU A 723 -29.66 -38.06 10.21
C LEU A 723 -28.36 -38.35 10.95
N PRO A 724 -27.23 -38.29 10.27
CA PRO A 724 -25.90 -38.55 10.86
C PRO A 724 -25.52 -37.52 11.92
N MET A 725 -26.07 -36.32 11.82
CA MET A 725 -25.94 -35.22 12.78
C MET A 725 -27.12 -34.30 12.64
N LEU A 726 -27.62 -33.74 13.74
CA LEU A 726 -28.69 -32.75 13.70
C LEU A 726 -28.17 -31.42 13.15
N PRO A 727 -29.05 -30.59 12.55
CA PRO A 727 -28.65 -29.25 12.11
C PRO A 727 -28.00 -28.41 13.21
N LEU A 728 -28.50 -28.47 14.42
CA LEU A 728 -27.94 -27.77 15.56
C LEU A 728 -26.52 -28.24 15.90
N HIS A 729 -26.28 -29.55 15.86
CA HIS A 729 -24.94 -30.13 16.08
C HIS A 729 -23.93 -29.64 15.07
N LEU A 730 -24.31 -29.58 13.80
CA LEU A 730 -23.45 -29.10 12.73
C LEU A 730 -23.09 -27.62 12.90
N LEU A 731 -24.05 -26.80 13.29
CA LEU A 731 -23.85 -25.39 13.54
C LEU A 731 -22.95 -25.15 14.76
N ILE A 732 -23.13 -25.88 15.85
CA ILE A 732 -22.28 -25.80 17.04
C ILE A 732 -20.85 -26.24 16.69
N GLN A 733 -20.70 -27.31 15.95
CA GLN A 733 -19.41 -27.80 15.50
C GLN A 733 -18.66 -26.77 14.64
N ASN A 734 -19.36 -26.15 13.70
CA ASN A 734 -18.79 -25.10 12.87
C ASN A 734 -18.38 -23.87 13.68
N LEU A 735 -19.19 -23.45 14.65
CA LEU A 735 -18.84 -22.32 15.51
C LEU A 735 -17.61 -22.61 16.37
N LEU A 736 -17.53 -23.79 16.99
CA LEU A 736 -16.37 -24.18 17.78
C LEU A 736 -15.11 -24.29 16.93
N TYR A 737 -15.22 -24.82 15.73
CA TYR A 737 -14.12 -24.88 14.79
C TYR A 737 -13.63 -23.49 14.38
N ASP A 738 -14.55 -22.56 14.06
CA ASP A 738 -14.22 -21.18 13.74
C ASP A 738 -13.51 -20.48 14.91
N VAL A 739 -13.95 -20.69 16.13
CA VAL A 739 -13.28 -20.18 17.32
C VAL A 739 -11.84 -20.71 17.44
N SER A 740 -11.61 -21.98 17.09
CA SER A 740 -10.27 -22.56 17.11
C SER A 740 -9.30 -21.88 16.13
N GLN A 741 -9.82 -21.29 15.05
CA GLN A 741 -9.03 -20.66 14.00
C GLN A 741 -8.76 -19.15 14.22
N VAL A 742 -9.39 -18.54 15.22
CA VAL A 742 -9.21 -17.10 15.50
C VAL A 742 -7.75 -16.73 15.79
N ALA A 743 -6.97 -17.66 16.29
CA ALA A 743 -5.55 -17.46 16.62
C ALA A 743 -4.58 -17.75 15.47
N ILE A 744 -5.03 -18.13 14.27
CA ILE A 744 -4.15 -18.38 13.11
C ILE A 744 -3.30 -17.16 12.73
N PRO A 745 -3.79 -15.90 12.80
CA PRO A 745 -2.96 -14.74 12.54
C PRO A 745 -1.70 -14.64 13.40
N PHE A 746 -1.70 -15.31 14.55
CA PHE A 746 -0.59 -15.31 15.51
C PHE A 746 0.35 -16.49 15.35
N ASP A 747 0.09 -17.36 14.37
CA ASP A 747 0.87 -18.59 14.20
C ASP A 747 2.29 -18.33 13.66
N ASN A 748 3.18 -19.26 13.95
CA ASN A 748 4.54 -19.29 13.42
C ASN A 748 4.55 -19.80 11.97
N VAL A 749 5.53 -19.35 11.20
CA VAL A 749 5.73 -19.79 9.81
C VAL A 749 7.08 -20.47 9.68
N ASP A 750 7.11 -21.61 8.99
CA ASP A 750 8.35 -22.35 8.71
C ASP A 750 9.24 -21.56 7.74
N ASP A 751 10.56 -21.62 7.94
CA ASP A 751 11.54 -20.88 7.13
C ASP A 751 11.47 -21.21 5.64
N GLU A 752 11.06 -22.41 5.28
CA GLU A 752 10.93 -22.85 3.90
C GLU A 752 9.87 -22.05 3.12
N GLN A 753 8.82 -21.58 3.79
CA GLN A 753 7.71 -20.85 3.18
C GLN A 753 8.04 -19.39 2.90
N ILE A 754 9.07 -18.85 3.55
CA ILE A 754 9.49 -17.45 3.39
C ILE A 754 10.67 -17.25 2.47
N GLN A 755 11.27 -18.35 1.94
CA GLN A 755 12.47 -18.28 1.10
C GLN A 755 12.20 -17.79 -0.32
N LYS A 756 10.97 -17.93 -0.82
CA LYS A 756 10.57 -17.58 -2.18
C LYS A 756 9.34 -16.68 -2.20
N PRO A 757 9.16 -15.88 -3.26
CA PRO A 757 7.92 -15.12 -3.46
C PRO A 757 6.69 -16.04 -3.47
N GLN A 758 5.64 -15.62 -2.80
CA GLN A 758 4.38 -16.35 -2.66
C GLN A 758 3.29 -15.70 -3.48
N ARG A 759 2.57 -16.48 -4.29
CA ARG A 759 1.48 -16.01 -5.15
C ARG A 759 0.20 -16.81 -4.93
N TRP A 760 -0.94 -16.22 -5.30
CA TRP A 760 -2.20 -16.92 -5.37
C TRP A 760 -2.17 -18.04 -6.42
N ASN A 761 -2.50 -19.25 -6.00
CA ASN A 761 -2.62 -20.40 -6.89
C ASN A 761 -3.92 -21.16 -6.61
N PRO A 762 -5.05 -20.78 -7.25
CA PRO A 762 -6.34 -21.45 -7.03
C PRO A 762 -6.35 -22.91 -7.45
N ALA A 763 -5.56 -23.29 -8.46
CA ALA A 763 -5.44 -24.68 -8.91
C ALA A 763 -4.80 -25.57 -7.84
N ASP A 764 -3.80 -25.08 -7.14
CA ASP A 764 -3.19 -25.80 -6.02
C ASP A 764 -4.18 -25.98 -4.86
N LEU A 765 -5.00 -24.99 -4.56
CA LEU A 765 -6.05 -25.09 -3.55
C LEU A 765 -7.06 -26.20 -3.90
N GLY A 766 -7.54 -26.26 -5.13
CA GLY A 766 -8.44 -27.32 -5.58
C GLY A 766 -7.83 -28.69 -5.47
N ARG A 767 -6.58 -28.85 -5.87
CA ARG A 767 -5.81 -30.08 -5.74
C ARG A 767 -5.61 -30.49 -4.27
N PHE A 768 -5.29 -29.55 -3.43
CA PHE A 768 -5.14 -29.74 -2.00
C PHE A 768 -6.42 -30.25 -1.34
N MET A 769 -7.57 -29.68 -1.69
CA MET A 769 -8.89 -30.17 -1.25
C MET A 769 -9.11 -31.63 -1.60
N ILE A 770 -8.81 -32.04 -2.83
CA ILE A 770 -9.02 -33.40 -3.32
C ILE A 770 -8.11 -34.39 -2.59
N PHE A 771 -6.89 -34.00 -2.27
CA PHE A 771 -5.94 -34.89 -1.57
C PHE A 771 -6.21 -35.00 -0.07
N PHE A 772 -6.52 -33.93 0.59
CA PHE A 772 -6.63 -33.88 2.06
C PHE A 772 -8.05 -34.00 2.61
N GLY A 773 -9.07 -33.62 1.85
CA GLY A 773 -10.46 -33.72 2.29
C GLY A 773 -10.91 -35.16 2.54
N PRO A 774 -10.73 -36.10 1.60
CA PRO A 774 -11.15 -37.48 1.77
C PRO A 774 -10.47 -38.24 2.92
N ILE A 775 -9.32 -37.80 3.41
CA ILE A 775 -8.65 -38.43 4.54
C ILE A 775 -9.54 -38.42 5.79
N SER A 776 -10.12 -37.27 6.12
CA SER A 776 -11.03 -37.15 7.23
C SER A 776 -12.29 -38.02 7.03
N SER A 777 -12.76 -38.14 5.79
CA SER A 777 -13.90 -38.99 5.44
C SER A 777 -13.65 -40.46 5.68
N ILE A 778 -12.45 -40.97 5.45
CA ILE A 778 -12.08 -42.36 5.76
C ILE A 778 -12.28 -42.65 7.25
N PHE A 779 -11.79 -41.76 8.09
CA PHE A 779 -11.89 -41.94 9.55
C PHE A 779 -13.30 -41.62 10.08
N ASP A 780 -14.07 -40.75 9.41
CA ASP A 780 -15.49 -40.58 9.69
C ASP A 780 -16.29 -41.85 9.39
N ILE A 781 -16.02 -42.50 8.28
CA ILE A 781 -16.61 -43.81 7.94
C ILE A 781 -16.24 -44.88 8.97
N LEU A 782 -15.00 -44.92 9.40
CA LEU A 782 -14.57 -45.82 10.47
C LEU A 782 -15.32 -45.53 11.80
N THR A 783 -15.58 -44.29 12.09
CA THR A 783 -16.41 -43.90 13.25
C THR A 783 -17.86 -44.34 13.06
N PHE A 784 -18.42 -44.24 11.89
CA PHE A 784 -19.78 -44.72 11.60
C PHE A 784 -19.87 -46.24 11.79
N CYS A 785 -18.87 -46.98 11.31
CA CYS A 785 -18.77 -48.43 11.51
C CYS A 785 -18.63 -48.78 12.99
N LEU A 786 -17.78 -48.07 13.73
CA LEU A 786 -17.61 -48.24 15.16
C LEU A 786 -18.93 -48.02 15.94
N MET A 787 -19.62 -46.95 15.68
CA MET A 787 -20.86 -46.66 16.36
C MET A 787 -21.97 -47.63 15.99
N TRP A 788 -21.99 -48.08 14.75
CA TRP A 788 -23.01 -48.98 14.24
C TRP A 788 -22.83 -50.43 14.78
N TRP A 789 -21.64 -50.97 14.73
CA TRP A 789 -21.40 -52.36 15.07
C TRP A 789 -20.83 -52.61 16.48
N VAL A 790 -19.99 -51.74 16.99
CA VAL A 790 -19.36 -51.97 18.32
C VAL A 790 -20.26 -51.40 19.43
N PHE A 791 -20.80 -50.23 19.25
CA PHE A 791 -21.70 -49.58 20.24
C PHE A 791 -23.19 -49.81 19.97
N HIS A 792 -23.54 -50.50 18.89
CA HIS A 792 -24.91 -50.86 18.53
C HIS A 792 -25.85 -49.66 18.43
N ALA A 793 -25.36 -48.49 18.02
CA ALA A 793 -26.15 -47.27 17.81
C ALA A 793 -26.75 -47.29 16.41
N ASN A 794 -27.57 -48.30 16.10
CA ASN A 794 -28.06 -48.60 14.76
C ASN A 794 -29.62 -48.47 14.63
N THR A 795 -30.27 -47.96 15.65
CA THR A 795 -31.71 -47.74 15.64
C THR A 795 -32.04 -46.27 15.85
N PRO A 796 -33.25 -45.80 15.42
CA PRO A 796 -33.63 -44.41 15.69
C PRO A 796 -33.69 -44.06 17.17
N GLU A 797 -33.85 -45.06 18.07
CA GLU A 797 -33.84 -44.87 19.52
C GLU A 797 -32.44 -44.59 20.06
N THR A 798 -31.41 -45.09 19.39
CA THR A 798 -30.00 -44.91 19.75
C THR A 798 -29.26 -43.85 18.89
N GLN A 799 -29.99 -43.12 18.06
CA GLN A 799 -29.40 -42.09 17.16
C GLN A 799 -28.62 -41.03 17.91
N THR A 800 -29.04 -40.66 19.12
CA THR A 800 -28.37 -39.65 19.95
C THR A 800 -26.95 -40.05 20.27
N LEU A 801 -26.71 -41.32 20.60
CA LEU A 801 -25.39 -41.86 20.86
C LEU A 801 -24.50 -41.81 19.63
N PHE A 802 -25.03 -42.20 18.47
CA PHE A 802 -24.31 -42.14 17.18
C PHE A 802 -23.93 -40.70 16.82
N GLN A 803 -24.86 -39.80 16.94
CA GLN A 803 -24.65 -38.39 16.64
C GLN A 803 -23.64 -37.75 17.60
N SER A 804 -23.66 -38.10 18.88
CA SER A 804 -22.71 -37.61 19.88
C SER A 804 -21.30 -38.15 19.57
N GLY A 805 -21.16 -39.42 19.19
CA GLY A 805 -19.89 -40.02 18.81
C GLY A 805 -19.25 -39.35 17.61
N TRP A 806 -20.01 -39.13 16.55
CA TRP A 806 -19.49 -38.44 15.37
C TRP A 806 -19.24 -36.95 15.62
N PHE A 807 -20.08 -36.29 16.40
CA PHE A 807 -19.83 -34.90 16.81
C PHE A 807 -18.45 -34.72 17.44
N VAL A 808 -18.13 -35.57 18.40
CA VAL A 808 -16.83 -35.52 19.09
C VAL A 808 -15.67 -35.83 18.14
N VAL A 809 -15.75 -36.90 17.36
CA VAL A 809 -14.70 -37.25 16.39
C VAL A 809 -14.55 -36.17 15.34
N GLY A 810 -15.64 -35.67 14.78
CA GLY A 810 -15.62 -34.62 13.76
C GLY A 810 -14.98 -33.33 14.25
N LEU A 811 -15.35 -32.87 15.44
CA LEU A 811 -14.79 -31.66 16.02
C LEU A 811 -13.30 -31.82 16.35
N LEU A 812 -12.90 -32.93 16.96
CA LEU A 812 -11.52 -33.17 17.32
C LEU A 812 -10.63 -33.36 16.08
N SER A 813 -11.10 -34.05 15.05
CA SER A 813 -10.35 -34.24 13.81
C SER A 813 -10.18 -32.92 13.06
N GLN A 814 -11.22 -32.11 12.95
CA GLN A 814 -11.14 -30.77 12.36
C GLN A 814 -10.19 -29.84 13.11
N THR A 815 -10.17 -29.92 14.43
CA THR A 815 -9.28 -29.09 15.24
C THR A 815 -7.82 -29.56 15.13
N LEU A 816 -7.59 -30.88 15.08
CA LEU A 816 -6.24 -31.43 14.88
C LEU A 816 -5.67 -31.16 13.49
N ILE A 817 -6.50 -31.08 12.46
CA ILE A 817 -6.02 -30.77 11.11
C ILE A 817 -5.37 -29.39 11.02
N VAL A 818 -5.75 -28.46 11.87
CA VAL A 818 -5.10 -27.17 12.00
C VAL A 818 -3.59 -27.37 12.25
N HIS A 819 -3.23 -28.21 13.18
CA HIS A 819 -1.84 -28.52 13.50
C HIS A 819 -1.13 -29.34 12.42
N MET A 820 -1.85 -30.17 11.70
CA MET A 820 -1.29 -30.99 10.62
C MET A 820 -1.01 -30.20 9.35
N ILE A 821 -1.96 -29.35 8.92
CA ILE A 821 -1.89 -28.64 7.65
C ILE A 821 -1.06 -27.36 7.74
N ARG A 822 -0.91 -26.78 8.92
CA ARG A 822 -0.14 -25.53 9.12
C ARG A 822 1.33 -25.64 8.71
N THR A 823 1.88 -26.83 8.64
CA THR A 823 3.30 -27.07 8.34
C THR A 823 3.49 -28.28 7.42
N ARG A 824 4.53 -28.21 6.58
CA ARG A 824 5.05 -29.35 5.84
C ARG A 824 5.74 -30.38 6.75
N ARG A 825 6.32 -29.93 7.86
CA ARG A 825 7.10 -30.73 8.79
C ARG A 825 6.21 -31.59 9.68
N VAL A 826 6.83 -32.47 10.47
CA VAL A 826 6.08 -33.24 11.47
C VAL A 826 5.57 -32.31 12.56
N PRO A 827 4.23 -32.24 12.77
CA PRO A 827 3.67 -31.34 13.78
C PRO A 827 4.10 -31.74 15.20
N PHE A 828 4.21 -30.77 16.08
CA PHE A 828 4.63 -30.85 17.49
C PHE A 828 6.09 -31.21 17.70
N ILE A 829 6.76 -31.91 16.78
CA ILE A 829 8.14 -32.34 16.91
C ILE A 829 9.09 -31.42 16.16
N GLN A 830 8.87 -31.22 14.87
CA GLN A 830 9.70 -30.40 13.99
C GLN A 830 9.21 -28.96 13.87
N SER A 831 7.92 -28.76 13.98
CA SER A 831 7.31 -27.45 13.93
C SER A 831 6.11 -27.41 14.88
N CYS A 832 6.13 -26.47 15.81
CA CYS A 832 5.09 -26.28 16.80
C CYS A 832 4.29 -25.01 16.50
N ALA A 833 2.97 -25.07 16.69
CA ALA A 833 2.13 -23.89 16.59
C ALA A 833 2.48 -22.85 17.66
N SER A 834 2.15 -21.59 17.43
CA SER A 834 2.27 -20.56 18.44
C SER A 834 1.39 -20.87 19.65
N TRP A 835 1.78 -20.38 20.83
CA TRP A 835 1.01 -20.65 22.04
C TRP A 835 -0.47 -20.17 21.99
N PRO A 836 -0.83 -19.03 21.34
CA PRO A 836 -2.24 -18.65 21.20
C PRO A 836 -3.06 -19.69 20.43
N LEU A 837 -2.53 -20.21 19.34
CA LEU A 837 -3.20 -21.24 18.54
C LEU A 837 -3.30 -22.56 19.30
N MET A 838 -2.27 -22.95 20.00
CA MET A 838 -2.27 -24.15 20.85
C MET A 838 -3.35 -24.07 21.95
N ILE A 839 -3.43 -22.93 22.65
CA ILE A 839 -4.42 -22.73 23.70
C ILE A 839 -5.84 -22.76 23.13
N MET A 840 -6.11 -22.05 22.03
CA MET A 840 -7.44 -22.01 21.43
C MET A 840 -7.88 -23.39 20.95
N THR A 841 -7.01 -24.14 20.30
CA THR A 841 -7.34 -25.50 19.83
C THR A 841 -7.57 -26.46 21.01
N VAL A 842 -6.75 -26.40 22.05
CA VAL A 842 -6.92 -27.24 23.25
C VAL A 842 -8.24 -26.90 23.97
N ILE A 843 -8.58 -25.64 24.12
CA ILE A 843 -9.85 -25.21 24.73
C ILE A 843 -11.03 -25.75 23.93
N VAL A 844 -11.01 -25.62 22.62
CA VAL A 844 -12.09 -26.10 21.75
C VAL A 844 -12.21 -27.64 21.83
N MET A 845 -11.10 -28.37 21.87
CA MET A 845 -11.11 -29.82 22.03
C MET A 845 -11.69 -30.24 23.38
N ILE A 846 -11.34 -29.56 24.45
CA ILE A 846 -11.87 -29.84 25.81
C ILE A 846 -13.37 -29.57 25.84
N VAL A 847 -13.82 -28.46 25.30
CA VAL A 847 -15.26 -28.13 25.21
C VAL A 847 -16.00 -29.17 24.38
N GLY A 848 -15.45 -29.59 23.25
CA GLY A 848 -16.05 -30.63 22.40
C GLY A 848 -16.22 -31.98 23.11
N ILE A 849 -15.23 -32.40 23.90
CA ILE A 849 -15.32 -33.64 24.69
C ILE A 849 -16.28 -33.48 25.86
N ALA A 850 -16.33 -32.32 26.50
CA ALA A 850 -17.13 -32.07 27.68
C ALA A 850 -18.63 -31.86 27.40
N LEU A 851 -18.99 -31.36 26.21
CA LEU A 851 -20.38 -31.04 25.86
C LEU A 851 -21.34 -32.21 26.03
N PRO A 852 -21.04 -33.46 25.57
CA PRO A 852 -21.93 -34.60 25.78
C PRO A 852 -22.15 -34.99 27.25
N PHE A 853 -21.20 -34.62 28.13
CA PHE A 853 -21.26 -34.88 29.57
C PHE A 853 -21.82 -33.72 30.40
N SER A 854 -22.05 -32.57 29.77
CA SER A 854 -22.52 -31.37 30.43
C SER A 854 -24.04 -31.42 30.73
N PRO A 855 -24.54 -30.61 31.67
CA PRO A 855 -26.00 -30.45 31.86
C PRO A 855 -26.71 -29.93 30.62
N LEU A 856 -26.00 -29.29 29.68
CA LEU A 856 -26.55 -28.81 28.41
C LEU A 856 -26.75 -29.91 27.38
N ALA A 857 -26.18 -31.11 27.59
CA ALA A 857 -26.28 -32.21 26.65
C ALA A 857 -27.71 -32.64 26.32
N SER A 858 -28.59 -32.69 27.32
CA SER A 858 -30.01 -33.04 27.12
C SER A 858 -30.74 -32.02 26.24
N TYR A 859 -30.44 -30.76 26.36
CA TYR A 859 -31.02 -29.68 25.58
C TYR A 859 -30.48 -29.62 24.16
N LEU A 860 -29.18 -29.97 24.00
CA LEU A 860 -28.51 -30.02 22.70
C LEU A 860 -28.72 -31.36 21.98
N GLN A 861 -29.51 -32.27 22.60
CA GLN A 861 -29.77 -33.60 22.07
C GLN A 861 -28.45 -34.42 21.87
N LEU A 862 -27.54 -34.27 22.80
CA LEU A 862 -26.33 -35.06 22.90
C LEU A 862 -26.42 -36.03 24.07
N GLN A 863 -25.69 -37.11 24.02
CA GLN A 863 -25.67 -38.15 25.06
C GLN A 863 -24.23 -38.36 25.55
N ALA A 864 -24.09 -38.60 26.84
CA ALA A 864 -22.79 -38.99 27.39
C ALA A 864 -22.28 -40.27 26.72
N LEU A 865 -21.01 -40.23 26.29
CA LEU A 865 -20.38 -41.36 25.63
C LEU A 865 -19.86 -42.38 26.64
N PRO A 866 -19.90 -43.71 26.33
CA PRO A 866 -19.31 -44.72 27.15
C PRO A 866 -17.79 -44.50 27.34
N LEU A 867 -17.26 -44.85 28.50
CA LEU A 867 -15.80 -44.75 28.74
C LEU A 867 -14.99 -45.60 27.78
N SER A 868 -15.51 -46.73 27.29
CA SER A 868 -14.90 -47.56 26.29
C SER A 868 -14.75 -46.90 24.89
N TYR A 869 -15.46 -45.78 24.66
CA TYR A 869 -15.36 -45.00 23.42
C TYR A 869 -14.01 -44.27 23.31
N PHE A 870 -13.46 -43.79 24.40
CA PHE A 870 -12.26 -42.96 24.37
C PHE A 870 -11.01 -43.64 23.83
N PRO A 871 -10.69 -44.93 24.14
CA PRO A 871 -9.59 -45.62 23.48
C PRO A 871 -9.75 -45.72 21.97
N TRP A 872 -10.98 -45.91 21.48
CA TRP A 872 -11.29 -45.92 20.05
C TRP A 872 -11.14 -44.53 19.44
N LEU A 873 -11.55 -43.51 20.14
CA LEU A 873 -11.38 -42.11 19.72
C LEU A 873 -9.88 -41.77 19.55
N VAL A 874 -9.05 -42.14 20.52
CA VAL A 874 -7.59 -41.92 20.44
C VAL A 874 -7.01 -42.67 19.25
N ALA A 875 -7.42 -43.91 19.02
CA ALA A 875 -6.94 -44.72 17.90
C ALA A 875 -7.32 -44.12 16.55
N ILE A 876 -8.55 -43.63 16.38
CA ILE A 876 -9.02 -42.97 15.18
C ILE A 876 -8.26 -41.67 14.91
N LEU A 877 -8.07 -40.84 15.94
CA LEU A 877 -7.31 -39.59 15.81
C LEU A 877 -5.84 -39.83 15.48
N ALA A 878 -5.22 -40.80 16.11
CA ALA A 878 -3.84 -41.20 15.82
C ALA A 878 -3.70 -41.71 14.39
N GLY A 879 -4.61 -42.53 13.94
CA GLY A 879 -4.65 -43.03 12.56
C GLY A 879 -4.86 -41.88 11.54
N TYR A 880 -5.74 -40.97 11.85
CA TYR A 880 -5.97 -39.74 11.03
C TYR A 880 -4.68 -38.91 10.90
N MET A 881 -4.04 -38.61 12.00
CA MET A 881 -2.79 -37.83 11.99
C MET A 881 -1.69 -38.55 11.21
N THR A 882 -1.54 -39.87 11.38
CA THR A 882 -0.53 -40.68 10.68
C THR A 882 -0.77 -40.68 9.18
N LEU A 883 -2.00 -40.94 8.74
CA LEU A 883 -2.34 -40.94 7.32
C LEU A 883 -2.18 -39.56 6.70
N THR A 884 -2.59 -38.48 7.40
CA THR A 884 -2.39 -37.12 6.94
C THR A 884 -0.92 -36.81 6.77
N GLN A 885 -0.06 -37.22 7.69
CA GLN A 885 1.38 -37.01 7.59
C GLN A 885 1.99 -37.72 6.40
N LEU A 886 1.57 -38.95 6.11
CA LEU A 886 2.03 -39.72 4.95
C LEU A 886 1.59 -39.05 3.65
N VAL A 887 0.35 -38.58 3.57
CA VAL A 887 -0.17 -37.87 2.39
C VAL A 887 0.54 -36.53 2.22
N LYS A 888 0.84 -35.80 3.28
CA LYS A 888 1.66 -34.59 3.24
C LYS A 888 3.02 -34.83 2.61
N GLY A 889 3.69 -35.92 3.02
CA GLY A 889 4.98 -36.30 2.46
C GLY A 889 4.89 -36.58 0.96
N PHE A 890 3.88 -37.30 0.53
CA PHE A 890 3.64 -37.60 -0.88
C PHE A 890 3.30 -36.32 -1.67
N TYR A 891 2.36 -35.50 -1.17
CA TYR A 891 1.92 -34.28 -1.83
C TYR A 891 3.07 -33.28 -2.00
N SER A 892 3.87 -33.09 -0.94
CA SER A 892 4.98 -32.12 -1.00
C SER A 892 6.11 -32.58 -1.94
N ARG A 893 6.34 -33.87 -2.10
CA ARG A 893 7.30 -34.39 -3.11
C ARG A 893 6.79 -34.24 -4.54
N ARG A 894 5.48 -34.39 -4.76
CA ARG A 894 4.88 -34.40 -6.11
C ARG A 894 4.57 -32.99 -6.61
N TYR A 895 4.00 -32.16 -5.77
CA TYR A 895 3.44 -30.87 -6.15
C TYR A 895 4.11 -29.68 -5.46
N GLY A 896 4.95 -29.89 -4.47
CA GLY A 896 5.49 -28.86 -3.61
C GLY A 896 4.50 -28.41 -2.53
N TRP A 897 4.99 -27.73 -1.54
CA TRP A 897 4.19 -27.16 -0.45
C TRP A 897 4.21 -25.63 -0.53
N GLN A 898 3.05 -25.03 -0.75
CA GLN A 898 2.88 -23.57 -0.76
C GLN A 898 2.39 -23.04 0.58
#